data_a8ce37a5c45576522fd1b2fd12947e96
#
_entry.id   a8ce37a5c45576522fd1b2fd12947e96
#
_cell.length_a   1.000
_cell.length_b   1.000
_cell.length_c   1.000
_cell.angle_alpha   90.00
_cell.angle_beta   90.00
_cell.angle_gamma   90.00
#
_symmetry.space_group_name_H-M   'P 1'
#
loop_
_entity.id
_entity.type
_entity.pdbx_description
1 polymer ?
#
loop_
_entity_poly.entity_id
_entity_poly.type
_entity_poly.pdbx_seq_one_letter_code
_entity_poly.pdbx_strand_id
1 'polypeptide(L)'
;MHLLVRSQKTGLPSELLWRNQIQSRLLDSLAASQQRLHEQSLAEWQIVKQQWKKWVQDAFVSPVPDWRGPLKIRKVAEHSFSDFTIENFALTAFDGWVIGLNLYRPAHFTAPLTPILCPCGHGHKWLDDHQLPPQILAKAGFAAALFDMPMFGEREKHNDHFIQGTQGAMVGLWSNFFFLVDLIRVADYLESRSDMDFRSGIGVTGVSGGGLSTMFIPALDPRVRCIAPTCCVVSARDHLISGLYTGCVENYIRGQIAIGMDLHLALAVHSPLPCLVNAGRQDDLFKEPAIQSAFQDLENIYQREGCPDRIRLFFDESPHKYTPRMAAQTVEWMRRWLRNDTTPFSVPATEILDETILNCQTASLTLGMKDYIDRRCKELADRRTPDSSSESIGRWLQPPAPQPVEVELIPPMTSWGAPNLHRFILHRPEDLPIPALVVRRETPANKILLGCSDQGKLSLVAGATGFFGLSACHLVSADLRGFGELQPEPTDYEVYPWCRIDRALVDLLDMNGELAVAQQVGDLQTVLRVLSQLVGSSGNIILYGQGEAALPVLLAGLLDPTVTHIVLNQFPASLELLATHSRPAWTHYQMPAGVLPHFDIPDWIRQRTDKRFLLINPCDARKKVLPESESGQLLGTALPHVQLAIHPLDESPEGLVSAWMKK
;
A
#
# COMPACT_ATOMS: atom_id res chain seq x y z
N MET A 1 -9.70 -23.87 -25.07
CA MET A 1 -8.27 -24.12 -25.22
C MET A 1 -7.65 -23.07 -26.14
N HIS A 2 -6.92 -22.16 -25.60
CA HIS A 2 -5.85 -21.31 -26.08
C HIS A 2 -6.06 -20.49 -27.35
N LEU A 3 -6.80 -19.38 -27.22
CA LEU A 3 -6.55 -18.17 -28.00
C LEU A 3 -5.43 -17.33 -27.32
N LEU A 4 -4.40 -18.01 -26.80
CA LEU A 4 -3.20 -17.36 -26.30
C LEU A 4 -2.55 -16.61 -27.45
N VAL A 5 -2.47 -15.32 -27.34
CA VAL A 5 -1.78 -14.46 -28.29
C VAL A 5 -0.30 -14.44 -27.86
N ARG A 6 0.46 -15.49 -28.23
CA ARG A 6 1.90 -15.54 -27.93
C ARG A 6 2.65 -14.67 -28.95
N SER A 7 3.40 -13.72 -28.44
CA SER A 7 4.32 -12.97 -29.26
C SER A 7 5.40 -13.89 -29.83
N GLN A 8 5.57 -13.88 -31.15
CA GLN A 8 6.69 -14.58 -31.81
C GLN A 8 8.03 -13.91 -31.53
N LYS A 9 8.02 -12.62 -31.12
CA LYS A 9 9.23 -11.83 -30.89
C LYS A 9 9.84 -12.05 -29.50
N THR A 10 9.06 -12.33 -28.47
CA THR A 10 9.55 -12.38 -27.09
C THR A 10 9.67 -13.81 -26.51
N GLY A 11 9.02 -14.81 -27.08
CA GLY A 11 9.12 -16.23 -26.67
C GLY A 11 8.66 -16.57 -25.24
N LEU A 12 8.33 -15.57 -24.42
CA LEU A 12 7.94 -15.71 -23.01
C LEU A 12 6.42 -15.70 -22.89
N PRO A 13 5.85 -16.45 -21.95
CA PRO A 13 4.47 -16.30 -21.56
C PRO A 13 4.24 -14.86 -21.07
N SER A 14 3.18 -14.22 -21.58
CA SER A 14 2.82 -12.83 -21.19
C SER A 14 2.51 -12.70 -19.69
N GLU A 15 2.19 -13.79 -19.04
CA GLU A 15 1.70 -13.91 -17.66
C GLU A 15 2.70 -13.42 -16.58
N LEU A 16 3.99 -13.45 -16.89
CA LEU A 16 5.05 -13.02 -15.95
C LEU A 16 5.51 -11.56 -16.16
N LEU A 17 5.06 -10.89 -17.23
CA LEU A 17 5.70 -9.66 -17.70
C LEU A 17 5.40 -8.44 -16.82
N TRP A 18 4.20 -8.28 -16.25
CA TRP A 18 3.88 -7.05 -15.50
C TRP A 18 4.71 -6.92 -14.23
N ARG A 19 4.78 -7.99 -13.44
CA ARG A 19 5.62 -8.02 -12.25
C ARG A 19 7.07 -7.72 -12.58
N ASN A 20 7.62 -8.43 -13.57
CA ASN A 20 9.03 -8.26 -13.96
C ASN A 20 9.31 -6.85 -14.46
N GLN A 21 8.38 -6.24 -15.17
CA GLN A 21 8.50 -4.85 -15.64
C GLN A 21 8.50 -3.85 -14.48
N ILE A 22 7.58 -4.00 -13.51
CA ILE A 22 7.56 -3.14 -12.32
C ILE A 22 8.88 -3.28 -11.56
N GLN A 23 9.32 -4.52 -11.33
CA GLN A 23 10.58 -4.80 -10.64
C GLN A 23 11.77 -4.20 -11.37
N SER A 24 11.88 -4.37 -12.69
CA SER A 24 12.98 -3.80 -13.49
C SER A 24 13.02 -2.27 -13.35
N ARG A 25 11.88 -1.59 -13.54
CA ARG A 25 11.82 -0.13 -13.41
C ARG A 25 12.18 0.36 -12.01
N LEU A 26 11.73 -0.34 -10.97
CA LEU A 26 12.09 -0.01 -9.60
C LEU A 26 13.58 -0.24 -9.34
N LEU A 27 14.14 -1.35 -9.83
CA LEU A 27 15.57 -1.65 -9.70
C LEU A 27 16.44 -0.61 -10.42
N ASP A 28 16.04 -0.16 -11.62
CA ASP A 28 16.73 0.89 -12.37
C ASP A 28 16.67 2.22 -11.62
N SER A 29 15.50 2.59 -11.07
CA SER A 29 15.33 3.80 -10.26
C SER A 29 16.19 3.76 -9.00
N LEU A 30 16.23 2.62 -8.30
CA LEU A 30 17.01 2.42 -7.09
C LEU A 30 18.53 2.44 -7.40
N ALA A 31 18.95 1.80 -8.49
CA ALA A 31 20.37 1.81 -8.92
C ALA A 31 20.83 3.24 -9.27
N ALA A 32 20.02 3.99 -10.01
CA ALA A 32 20.32 5.38 -10.34
C ALA A 32 20.34 6.27 -9.08
N SER A 33 19.47 6.01 -8.11
CA SER A 33 19.45 6.72 -6.83
C SER A 33 20.69 6.41 -5.98
N GLN A 34 21.06 5.14 -5.88
CA GLN A 34 22.25 4.71 -5.16
C GLN A 34 23.54 5.32 -5.78
N GLN A 35 23.64 5.31 -7.10
CA GLN A 35 24.77 5.96 -7.79
C GLN A 35 24.83 7.45 -7.44
N ARG A 36 23.74 8.20 -7.56
CA ARG A 36 23.69 9.61 -7.18
C ARG A 36 24.09 9.82 -5.73
N LEU A 37 23.61 8.99 -4.81
CA LEU A 37 23.96 9.07 -3.38
C LEU A 37 25.46 8.93 -3.15
N HIS A 38 26.14 8.05 -3.87
CA HIS A 38 27.58 7.84 -3.77
C HIS A 38 28.40 8.98 -4.38
N GLU A 39 27.91 9.60 -5.45
CA GLU A 39 28.58 10.70 -6.17
C GLU A 39 28.39 12.07 -5.51
N GLN A 40 27.37 12.25 -4.67
CA GLN A 40 27.05 13.51 -3.99
C GLN A 40 28.16 13.96 -3.04
N SER A 41 28.46 15.25 -3.08
CA SER A 41 29.23 15.93 -2.04
C SER A 41 28.47 15.98 -0.70
N LEU A 42 29.16 16.25 0.39
CA LEU A 42 28.52 16.42 1.71
C LEU A 42 27.47 17.54 1.69
N ALA A 43 27.72 18.64 0.98
CA ALA A 43 26.78 19.76 0.90
C ALA A 43 25.51 19.39 0.17
N GLU A 44 25.61 18.68 -0.96
CA GLU A 44 24.45 18.18 -1.72
C GLU A 44 23.66 17.17 -0.89
N TRP A 45 24.35 16.25 -0.21
CA TRP A 45 23.71 15.31 0.71
C TRP A 45 22.89 16.02 1.80
N GLN A 46 23.43 17.07 2.41
CA GLN A 46 22.68 17.82 3.44
C GLN A 46 21.37 18.42 2.90
N ILE A 47 21.37 18.88 1.64
CA ILE A 47 20.16 19.39 1.00
C ILE A 47 19.14 18.26 0.80
N VAL A 48 19.56 17.14 0.21
CA VAL A 48 18.69 15.97 -0.02
C VAL A 48 18.13 15.43 1.29
N LYS A 49 18.97 15.30 2.32
CA LYS A 49 18.57 14.87 3.66
C LYS A 49 17.46 15.74 4.26
N GLN A 50 17.57 17.07 4.14
CA GLN A 50 16.54 17.98 4.63
C GLN A 50 15.22 17.86 3.82
N GLN A 51 15.31 17.70 2.50
CA GLN A 51 14.15 17.48 1.64
C GLN A 51 13.44 16.18 2.01
N TRP A 52 14.17 15.08 2.19
CA TRP A 52 13.61 13.80 2.59
C TRP A 52 13.00 13.84 3.99
N LYS A 53 13.67 14.49 4.96
CA LYS A 53 13.12 14.68 6.29
C LYS A 53 11.80 15.43 6.26
N LYS A 54 11.76 16.53 5.52
CA LYS A 54 10.53 17.30 5.34
C LYS A 54 9.43 16.45 4.67
N TRP A 55 9.78 15.66 3.68
CA TRP A 55 8.83 14.80 2.98
C TRP A 55 8.21 13.74 3.91
N VAL A 56 9.00 13.12 4.81
CA VAL A 56 8.49 12.24 5.87
C VAL A 56 7.54 12.98 6.81
N GLN A 57 7.90 14.21 7.20
CA GLN A 57 7.05 15.05 8.05
C GLN A 57 5.72 15.43 7.37
N ASP A 58 5.77 15.77 6.08
CA ASP A 58 4.58 16.14 5.30
C ASP A 58 3.65 14.93 5.08
N ALA A 59 4.17 13.71 5.04
CA ALA A 59 3.37 12.50 4.95
C ALA A 59 2.62 12.17 6.26
N PHE A 60 3.08 12.68 7.39
CA PHE A 60 2.47 12.49 8.71
C PHE A 60 1.28 13.43 8.91
N VAL A 61 0.19 13.14 8.20
CA VAL A 61 -1.06 13.91 8.30
C VAL A 61 -2.03 13.19 9.22
N SER A 62 -2.53 13.91 10.24
CA SER A 62 -3.50 13.37 11.17
C SER A 62 -4.91 13.33 10.58
N PRO A 63 -5.62 12.19 10.67
CA PRO A 63 -7.05 12.12 10.40
C PRO A 63 -7.91 12.76 11.50
N VAL A 64 -7.31 13.13 12.63
CA VAL A 64 -7.98 13.66 13.81
C VAL A 64 -7.45 15.07 14.09
N PRO A 65 -8.26 16.14 14.02
CA PRO A 65 -7.78 17.52 14.18
C PRO A 65 -7.04 17.75 15.50
N ASP A 66 -7.58 17.26 16.61
CA ASP A 66 -7.06 17.52 17.97
C ASP A 66 -6.31 16.31 18.57
N TRP A 67 -5.59 15.53 17.78
CA TRP A 67 -4.90 14.35 18.24
C TRP A 67 -3.86 14.62 19.36
N ARG A 68 -3.38 15.85 19.50
CA ARG A 68 -2.50 16.31 20.58
C ARG A 68 -3.24 16.84 21.81
N GLY A 69 -4.56 16.63 21.89
CA GLY A 69 -5.37 16.99 23.06
C GLY A 69 -4.92 16.30 24.35
N PRO A 70 -5.54 16.63 25.51
CA PRO A 70 -5.18 16.08 26.80
C PRO A 70 -5.26 14.55 26.84
N LEU A 71 -4.22 13.90 27.39
CA LEU A 71 -4.20 12.48 27.64
C LEU A 71 -5.15 12.12 28.81
N LYS A 72 -5.85 10.98 28.67
CA LYS A 72 -6.57 10.37 29.79
C LYS A 72 -5.88 9.07 30.16
N ILE A 73 -5.47 8.94 31.42
CA ILE A 73 -4.65 7.83 31.89
C ILE A 73 -5.40 7.10 32.99
N ARG A 74 -5.56 5.79 32.81
CA ARG A 74 -6.11 4.90 33.86
C ARG A 74 -5.07 3.83 34.16
N LYS A 75 -4.55 3.82 35.40
CA LYS A 75 -3.73 2.70 35.89
C LYS A 75 -4.63 1.49 36.08
N VAL A 76 -4.25 0.37 35.48
CA VAL A 76 -5.03 -0.89 35.52
C VAL A 76 -4.50 -1.82 36.57
N ALA A 77 -3.17 -2.01 36.61
CA ALA A 77 -2.54 -2.92 37.56
C ALA A 77 -1.08 -2.49 37.83
N GLU A 78 -0.48 -3.09 38.84
CA GLU A 78 0.94 -3.04 39.11
C GLU A 78 1.42 -4.41 39.55
N HIS A 79 2.53 -4.86 39.01
CA HIS A 79 3.14 -6.16 39.33
C HIS A 79 4.60 -5.92 39.74
N SER A 80 5.00 -6.55 40.85
CA SER A 80 6.34 -6.44 41.41
C SER A 80 7.09 -7.76 41.29
N PHE A 81 8.28 -7.71 40.76
CA PHE A 81 9.23 -8.81 40.66
C PHE A 81 10.50 -8.49 41.44
N SER A 82 11.43 -9.42 41.54
CA SER A 82 12.67 -9.20 42.32
C SER A 82 13.48 -8.00 41.87
N ASP A 83 13.60 -7.80 40.54
CA ASP A 83 14.51 -6.86 39.92
C ASP A 83 13.81 -5.72 39.17
N PHE A 84 12.51 -5.86 38.90
CA PHE A 84 11.73 -4.87 38.16
C PHE A 84 10.27 -4.84 38.57
N THR A 85 9.57 -3.80 38.18
CA THR A 85 8.12 -3.64 38.33
C THR A 85 7.48 -3.37 36.98
N ILE A 86 6.20 -3.70 36.83
CA ILE A 86 5.40 -3.36 35.65
C ILE A 86 4.16 -2.59 36.09
N GLU A 87 3.97 -1.39 35.58
CA GLU A 87 2.71 -0.66 35.71
C GLU A 87 1.93 -0.79 34.38
N ASN A 88 0.68 -1.24 34.48
CA ASN A 88 -0.23 -1.37 33.32
C ASN A 88 -1.16 -0.16 33.26
N PHE A 89 -1.22 0.47 32.09
CA PHE A 89 -2.06 1.63 31.84
C PHE A 89 -2.93 1.45 30.60
N ALA A 90 -4.17 1.96 30.69
CA ALA A 90 -4.97 2.29 29.53
C ALA A 90 -4.81 3.80 29.27
N LEU A 91 -4.09 4.15 28.20
CA LEU A 91 -3.78 5.50 27.81
C LEU A 91 -4.70 5.91 26.65
N THR A 92 -5.69 6.79 26.89
CA THR A 92 -6.47 7.39 25.80
C THR A 92 -5.67 8.54 25.17
N ALA A 93 -5.15 8.30 24.00
CA ALA A 93 -4.30 9.24 23.26
C ALA A 93 -5.10 10.37 22.61
N PHE A 94 -6.26 10.04 22.02
CA PHE A 94 -7.26 10.96 21.48
C PHE A 94 -8.60 10.22 21.36
N ASP A 95 -9.64 10.84 20.82
CA ASP A 95 -11.01 10.35 20.82
C ASP A 95 -11.17 8.85 20.46
N GLY A 96 -11.36 8.04 21.46
CA GLY A 96 -11.53 6.59 21.34
C GLY A 96 -10.25 5.80 21.00
N TRP A 97 -9.11 6.45 20.81
CA TRP A 97 -7.84 5.76 20.53
C TRP A 97 -7.12 5.44 21.84
N VAL A 98 -7.16 4.18 22.25
CA VAL A 98 -6.62 3.73 23.53
C VAL A 98 -5.42 2.81 23.32
N ILE A 99 -4.32 3.11 24.01
CA ILE A 99 -3.07 2.36 23.98
C ILE A 99 -2.95 1.57 25.29
N GLY A 100 -2.76 0.25 25.20
CA GLY A 100 -2.41 -0.59 26.33
C GLY A 100 -0.91 -0.53 26.59
N LEU A 101 -0.49 0.22 27.61
CA LEU A 101 0.91 0.49 27.94
C LEU A 101 1.36 -0.32 29.15
N ASN A 102 2.44 -1.09 29.03
CA ASN A 102 3.17 -1.71 30.12
C ASN A 102 4.48 -0.96 30.34
N LEU A 103 4.60 -0.29 31.47
CA LEU A 103 5.80 0.46 31.86
C LEU A 103 6.64 -0.40 32.81
N TYR A 104 7.76 -0.92 32.29
CA TYR A 104 8.75 -1.67 33.06
C TYR A 104 9.76 -0.69 33.69
N ARG A 105 10.04 -0.85 34.99
CA ARG A 105 11.00 -0.03 35.72
C ARG A 105 11.85 -0.93 36.62
N PRO A 106 13.09 -0.53 36.99
CA PRO A 106 13.83 -1.20 38.05
C PRO A 106 13.00 -1.29 39.35
N ALA A 107 13.13 -2.37 40.09
CA ALA A 107 12.43 -2.51 41.39
C ALA A 107 12.85 -1.39 42.38
N HIS A 108 14.11 -0.93 42.29
CA HIS A 108 14.63 0.14 43.12
C HIS A 108 15.39 1.16 42.23
N PHE A 109 15.10 2.43 42.42
CA PHE A 109 15.81 3.53 41.78
C PHE A 109 15.77 4.79 42.65
N THR A 110 16.84 5.58 42.62
CA THR A 110 17.02 6.79 43.45
C THR A 110 17.00 8.08 42.65
N ALA A 111 17.01 8.00 41.32
CA ALA A 111 17.01 9.13 40.41
C ALA A 111 15.98 8.89 39.30
N PRO A 112 15.46 9.93 38.65
CA PRO A 112 14.57 9.78 37.52
C PRO A 112 15.19 8.91 36.40
N LEU A 113 14.36 8.08 35.77
CA LEU A 113 14.75 7.07 34.79
C LEU A 113 14.72 7.61 33.37
N THR A 114 15.71 7.27 32.56
CA THR A 114 15.70 7.56 31.13
C THR A 114 14.68 6.65 30.40
N PRO A 115 13.70 7.20 29.68
CA PRO A 115 12.70 6.41 28.99
C PRO A 115 13.21 5.77 27.70
N ILE A 116 12.78 4.52 27.47
CA ILE A 116 12.96 3.82 26.19
C ILE A 116 11.57 3.35 25.72
N LEU A 117 11.17 3.75 24.52
CA LEU A 117 9.94 3.25 23.89
C LEU A 117 10.21 1.92 23.22
N CYS A 118 9.34 0.95 23.43
CA CYS A 118 9.43 -0.40 22.91
C CYS A 118 8.14 -0.76 22.16
N PRO A 119 7.89 -0.18 20.94
CA PRO A 119 6.75 -0.59 20.15
C PRO A 119 6.91 -2.04 19.71
N CYS A 120 5.82 -2.83 19.81
CA CYS A 120 5.78 -4.20 19.31
C CYS A 120 5.81 -4.25 17.78
N GLY A 121 6.23 -5.40 17.21
CA GLY A 121 5.99 -5.76 15.83
C GLY A 121 4.63 -6.44 15.64
N HIS A 122 4.50 -7.23 14.55
CA HIS A 122 3.30 -8.02 14.31
C HIS A 122 3.16 -9.11 15.36
N GLY A 123 2.07 -9.08 16.10
CA GLY A 123 1.79 -10.04 17.16
C GLY A 123 1.38 -9.37 18.48
N HIS A 124 1.48 -10.10 19.56
CA HIS A 124 1.03 -9.65 20.87
C HIS A 124 2.23 -9.25 21.74
N LYS A 125 2.09 -8.25 22.58
CA LYS A 125 3.13 -7.81 23.53
C LYS A 125 3.57 -8.89 24.53
N TRP A 126 2.82 -9.96 24.69
CA TRP A 126 3.23 -11.13 25.52
C TRP A 126 4.02 -12.20 24.77
N LEU A 127 4.37 -12.00 23.48
CA LEU A 127 5.37 -12.83 22.80
C LEU A 127 6.75 -12.60 23.42
N ASP A 128 7.60 -13.64 23.42
CA ASP A 128 8.92 -13.62 24.05
C ASP A 128 9.81 -12.48 23.49
N ASP A 129 9.84 -12.30 22.20
CA ASP A 129 10.62 -11.28 21.51
C ASP A 129 10.08 -9.84 21.70
N HIS A 130 8.87 -9.67 22.22
CA HIS A 130 8.32 -8.37 22.61
C HIS A 130 8.51 -8.08 24.11
N GLN A 131 8.25 -9.06 24.99
CA GLN A 131 8.27 -8.80 26.43
C GLN A 131 9.65 -8.92 27.11
N LEU A 132 10.60 -9.68 26.53
CA LEU A 132 11.93 -9.84 27.13
C LEU A 132 12.84 -8.61 27.01
N PRO A 133 12.89 -7.90 25.87
CA PRO A 133 13.72 -6.70 25.75
C PRO A 133 13.40 -5.61 26.79
N PRO A 134 12.13 -5.22 27.08
CA PRO A 134 11.83 -4.25 28.13
C PRO A 134 12.18 -4.73 29.54
N GLN A 135 12.11 -6.03 29.83
CA GLN A 135 12.64 -6.56 31.11
C GLN A 135 14.16 -6.31 31.23
N ILE A 136 14.91 -6.58 30.17
CA ILE A 136 16.37 -6.40 30.13
C ILE A 136 16.72 -4.92 30.29
N LEU A 137 15.99 -4.04 29.62
CA LEU A 137 16.17 -2.58 29.74
C LEU A 137 15.86 -2.09 31.16
N ALA A 138 14.79 -2.58 31.79
CA ALA A 138 14.45 -2.24 33.17
C ALA A 138 15.53 -2.70 34.14
N LYS A 139 16.01 -3.94 34.03
CA LYS A 139 17.16 -4.47 34.83
C LYS A 139 18.47 -3.71 34.59
N ALA A 140 18.59 -3.04 33.44
CA ALA A 140 19.72 -2.14 33.13
C ALA A 140 19.52 -0.71 33.66
N GLY A 141 18.40 -0.44 34.34
CA GLY A 141 18.12 0.86 34.99
C GLY A 141 17.33 1.84 34.12
N PHE A 142 16.76 1.44 32.99
CA PHE A 142 15.89 2.28 32.15
C PHE A 142 14.41 2.12 32.54
N ALA A 143 13.57 3.08 32.12
CA ALA A 143 12.12 2.91 32.08
C ALA A 143 11.73 2.47 30.67
N ALA A 144 11.28 1.22 30.51
CA ALA A 144 10.95 0.69 29.19
C ALA A 144 9.42 0.61 29.00
N ALA A 145 8.90 1.26 27.98
CA ALA A 145 7.49 1.40 27.69
C ALA A 145 7.10 0.46 26.52
N LEU A 146 6.46 -0.67 26.84
CA LEU A 146 5.98 -1.66 25.88
C LEU A 146 4.50 -1.43 25.57
N PHE A 147 4.13 -1.46 24.29
CA PHE A 147 2.74 -1.36 23.84
C PHE A 147 2.53 -2.08 22.49
N ASP A 148 1.31 -2.63 22.33
CA ASP A 148 0.92 -3.30 21.08
C ASP A 148 0.87 -2.33 19.92
N MET A 149 1.32 -2.82 18.77
CA MET A 149 1.12 -2.18 17.49
C MET A 149 -0.39 -2.03 17.18
N PRO A 150 -0.85 -0.96 16.55
CA PRO A 150 -2.23 -0.88 16.07
C PRO A 150 -2.64 -2.13 15.28
N MET A 151 -3.86 -2.61 15.52
CA MET A 151 -4.45 -3.82 14.93
C MET A 151 -3.88 -5.17 15.43
N PHE A 152 -3.02 -5.15 16.43
CA PHE A 152 -2.48 -6.36 17.06
C PHE A 152 -2.71 -6.36 18.57
N GLY A 153 -2.57 -7.53 19.19
CA GLY A 153 -2.69 -7.70 20.63
C GLY A 153 -4.04 -7.27 21.19
N GLU A 154 -4.07 -6.48 22.24
CA GLU A 154 -5.32 -5.94 22.81
C GLU A 154 -6.06 -4.98 21.85
N ARG A 155 -5.47 -4.63 20.72
CA ARG A 155 -6.01 -3.72 19.70
C ARG A 155 -6.47 -4.46 18.45
N GLU A 156 -6.58 -5.78 18.51
CA GLU A 156 -7.02 -6.68 17.45
C GLU A 156 -8.51 -6.56 17.10
N LYS A 157 -8.98 -5.35 16.90
CA LYS A 157 -10.35 -5.08 16.49
C LYS A 157 -10.41 -4.83 14.98
N HIS A 158 -11.21 -5.65 14.27
CA HIS A 158 -11.37 -5.57 12.81
C HIS A 158 -10.08 -5.80 12.00
N ASN A 159 -9.47 -6.93 12.18
CA ASN A 159 -8.10 -7.29 11.94
C ASN A 159 -7.74 -7.64 10.51
N ASP A 160 -7.54 -6.65 9.68
CA ASP A 160 -6.80 -6.84 8.44
C ASP A 160 -6.05 -5.56 8.08
N HIS A 161 -4.83 -5.41 8.63
CA HIS A 161 -4.07 -4.18 8.42
C HIS A 161 -3.64 -3.98 6.95
N PHE A 162 -3.57 -5.05 6.17
CA PHE A 162 -3.31 -4.95 4.73
C PHE A 162 -4.48 -4.27 4.01
N ILE A 163 -5.72 -4.74 4.25
CA ILE A 163 -6.91 -4.13 3.67
C ILE A 163 -7.10 -2.72 4.20
N GLN A 164 -6.98 -2.51 5.52
CA GLN A 164 -7.15 -1.20 6.14
C GLN A 164 -6.09 -0.20 5.69
N GLY A 165 -4.85 -0.64 5.42
CA GLY A 165 -3.82 0.19 4.83
C GLY A 165 -4.20 0.73 3.45
N THR A 166 -4.72 -0.13 2.58
CA THR A 166 -5.21 0.27 1.25
C THR A 166 -6.44 1.18 1.36
N GLN A 167 -7.39 0.83 2.23
CA GLN A 167 -8.58 1.66 2.48
C GLN A 167 -8.20 3.04 3.05
N GLY A 168 -7.22 3.09 3.96
CA GLY A 168 -6.64 4.33 4.46
C GLY A 168 -6.04 5.18 3.35
N ALA A 169 -5.28 4.56 2.44
CA ALA A 169 -4.72 5.25 1.28
C ALA A 169 -5.80 5.84 0.36
N MET A 170 -6.95 5.15 0.15
CA MET A 170 -8.07 5.68 -0.63
C MET A 170 -8.60 7.02 -0.09
N VAL A 171 -8.63 7.19 1.24
CA VAL A 171 -9.08 8.41 1.92
C VAL A 171 -7.96 9.42 2.20
N GLY A 172 -6.77 9.19 1.64
CA GLY A 172 -5.61 10.07 1.79
C GLY A 172 -4.89 9.96 3.12
N LEU A 173 -5.00 8.81 3.81
CA LEU A 173 -4.29 8.55 5.05
C LEU A 173 -3.06 7.68 4.81
N TRP A 174 -1.93 8.09 5.39
CA TRP A 174 -0.79 7.22 5.54
C TRP A 174 -0.95 6.38 6.82
N SER A 175 -0.97 5.06 6.67
CA SER A 175 -1.22 4.12 7.78
C SER A 175 -0.25 4.31 8.94
N ASN A 176 1.00 4.70 8.66
CA ASN A 176 2.01 4.94 9.69
C ASN A 176 1.68 6.09 10.64
N PHE A 177 0.70 6.96 10.30
CA PHE A 177 0.19 7.91 11.29
C PHE A 177 -0.21 7.19 12.58
N PHE A 178 -0.97 6.11 12.48
CA PHE A 178 -1.49 5.37 13.63
C PHE A 178 -0.40 4.65 14.45
N PHE A 179 0.68 4.23 13.79
CA PHE A 179 1.82 3.60 14.46
C PHE A 179 2.70 4.65 15.15
N LEU A 180 2.99 5.74 14.48
CA LEU A 180 3.91 6.77 14.96
C LEU A 180 3.27 7.69 16.02
N VAL A 181 1.96 7.94 15.93
CA VAL A 181 1.25 8.73 16.93
C VAL A 181 1.28 8.06 18.30
N ASP A 182 1.26 6.72 18.36
CA ASP A 182 1.37 5.99 19.62
C ASP A 182 2.67 6.30 20.34
N LEU A 183 3.80 6.28 19.61
CA LEU A 183 5.10 6.60 20.19
C LEU A 183 5.12 8.03 20.74
N ILE A 184 4.58 9.00 19.98
CA ILE A 184 4.52 10.40 20.41
C ILE A 184 3.66 10.54 21.67
N ARG A 185 2.49 9.91 21.72
CA ARG A 185 1.56 10.03 22.84
C ARG A 185 2.04 9.30 24.10
N VAL A 186 2.72 8.16 23.93
CA VAL A 186 3.42 7.48 25.04
C VAL A 186 4.56 8.34 25.56
N ALA A 187 5.36 8.96 24.70
CA ALA A 187 6.39 9.90 25.08
C ALA A 187 5.81 11.12 25.85
N ASP A 188 4.68 11.69 25.38
CA ASP A 188 4.00 12.79 26.06
C ASP A 188 3.55 12.39 27.49
N TYR A 189 3.05 11.18 27.67
CA TYR A 189 2.70 10.65 28.99
C TYR A 189 3.94 10.50 29.88
N LEU A 190 5.00 9.87 29.37
CA LEU A 190 6.21 9.68 30.15
C LEU A 190 6.85 11.00 30.56
N GLU A 191 6.85 12.00 29.68
CA GLU A 191 7.37 13.34 29.96
C GLU A 191 6.58 14.06 31.07
N SER A 192 5.29 13.75 31.23
CA SER A 192 4.46 14.30 32.30
C SER A 192 4.75 13.72 33.69
N ARG A 193 5.53 12.65 33.77
CA ARG A 193 5.85 11.95 35.01
C ARG A 193 7.10 12.53 35.67
N SER A 194 7.08 12.72 36.99
CA SER A 194 8.22 13.23 37.76
C SER A 194 9.37 12.23 37.96
N ASP A 195 9.08 10.92 37.73
CA ASP A 195 10.07 9.85 37.85
C ASP A 195 10.81 9.55 36.52
N MET A 196 10.64 10.38 35.48
CA MET A 196 11.29 10.24 34.18
C MET A 196 12.29 11.38 33.93
N ASP A 197 13.41 11.05 33.28
CA ASP A 197 14.45 12.00 32.88
C ASP A 197 14.54 12.14 31.36
N PHE A 198 14.13 13.28 30.84
CA PHE A 198 14.17 13.65 29.41
C PHE A 198 15.35 14.54 29.03
N ARG A 199 16.25 14.89 29.98
CA ARG A 199 17.37 15.84 29.71
C ARG A 199 18.30 15.38 28.61
N SER A 200 18.56 14.08 28.51
CA SER A 200 19.34 13.46 27.43
C SER A 200 18.50 12.96 26.27
N GLY A 201 17.20 13.21 26.32
CA GLY A 201 16.22 12.66 25.40
C GLY A 201 15.83 11.21 25.73
N ILE A 202 15.16 10.57 24.78
CA ILE A 202 14.65 9.19 24.92
C ILE A 202 15.27 8.28 23.86
N GLY A 203 15.25 6.97 24.14
CA GLY A 203 15.57 5.93 23.17
C GLY A 203 14.32 5.29 22.61
N VAL A 204 14.44 4.71 21.41
CA VAL A 204 13.39 3.88 20.81
C VAL A 204 14.01 2.60 20.26
N THR A 205 13.35 1.47 20.52
CA THR A 205 13.75 0.17 19.99
C THR A 205 12.53 -0.74 19.84
N GLY A 206 12.42 -1.43 18.72
CA GLY A 206 11.32 -2.37 18.46
C GLY A 206 11.72 -3.36 17.38
N VAL A 207 10.99 -4.46 17.29
CA VAL A 207 11.22 -5.53 16.30
C VAL A 207 10.22 -5.44 15.15
N SER A 208 10.65 -5.79 13.93
CA SER A 208 9.77 -5.89 12.76
C SER A 208 8.98 -4.58 12.53
N GLY A 209 7.66 -4.59 12.54
CA GLY A 209 6.83 -3.37 12.44
C GLY A 209 7.14 -2.31 13.51
N GLY A 210 7.50 -2.73 14.75
CA GLY A 210 8.02 -1.83 15.80
C GLY A 210 9.38 -1.25 15.46
N GLY A 211 10.23 -2.02 14.76
CA GLY A 211 11.49 -1.56 14.19
C GLY A 211 11.29 -0.51 13.10
N LEU A 212 10.29 -0.69 12.22
CA LEU A 212 9.92 0.30 11.21
C LEU A 212 9.44 1.61 11.84
N SER A 213 8.60 1.52 12.88
CA SER A 213 8.19 2.70 13.66
C SER A 213 9.41 3.40 14.29
N THR A 214 10.39 2.62 14.76
CA THR A 214 11.68 3.13 15.28
C THR A 214 12.48 3.86 14.21
N MET A 215 12.39 3.45 12.94
CA MET A 215 13.07 4.10 11.83
C MET A 215 12.51 5.49 11.49
N PHE A 216 11.18 5.66 11.55
CA PHE A 216 10.53 6.91 11.12
C PHE A 216 10.38 7.95 12.23
N ILE A 217 10.22 7.54 13.49
CA ILE A 217 9.86 8.44 14.59
C ILE A 217 10.83 9.62 14.82
N PRO A 218 12.17 9.52 14.60
CA PRO A 218 13.06 10.63 14.84
C PRO A 218 12.85 11.84 13.90
N ALA A 219 12.17 11.64 12.76
CA ALA A 219 11.77 12.75 11.89
C ALA A 219 10.66 13.61 12.50
N LEU A 220 9.85 13.03 13.40
CA LEU A 220 8.61 13.59 13.92
C LEU A 220 8.71 14.05 15.36
N ASP A 221 9.56 13.40 16.17
CA ASP A 221 9.73 13.70 17.59
C ASP A 221 11.19 14.01 17.94
N PRO A 222 11.52 15.28 18.19
CA PRO A 222 12.91 15.70 18.50
C PRO A 222 13.42 15.20 19.85
N ARG A 223 12.55 14.64 20.72
CA ARG A 223 12.95 14.01 21.98
C ARG A 223 13.73 12.72 21.76
N VAL A 224 13.55 12.06 20.62
CA VAL A 224 14.28 10.83 20.27
C VAL A 224 15.73 11.16 19.96
N ARG A 225 16.67 10.60 20.74
CA ARG A 225 18.10 10.86 20.67
C ARG A 225 18.96 9.62 20.40
N CYS A 226 18.38 8.44 20.47
CA CYS A 226 19.05 7.17 20.20
C CYS A 226 18.05 6.13 19.73
N ILE A 227 18.39 5.35 18.70
CA ILE A 227 17.50 4.31 18.16
C ILE A 227 18.19 2.98 18.00
N ALA A 228 17.41 1.90 18.09
CA ALA A 228 17.86 0.55 17.82
C ALA A 228 16.77 -0.27 17.08
N PRO A 229 16.55 -0.03 15.77
CA PRO A 229 15.64 -0.84 14.97
C PRO A 229 16.14 -2.29 14.87
N THR A 230 15.24 -3.25 15.05
CA THR A 230 15.57 -4.68 15.11
C THR A 230 14.77 -5.46 14.05
N CYS A 231 15.46 -6.29 13.24
CA CYS A 231 14.89 -7.17 12.22
C CYS A 231 13.93 -6.45 11.25
N CYS A 232 14.37 -5.30 10.68
CA CYS A 232 13.52 -4.51 9.77
C CYS A 232 14.30 -3.68 8.74
N VAL A 233 15.64 -3.59 8.84
CA VAL A 233 16.45 -2.72 7.98
C VAL A 233 16.91 -3.49 6.76
N VAL A 234 16.40 -3.12 5.59
CA VAL A 234 16.73 -3.76 4.29
C VAL A 234 16.54 -2.74 3.17
N SER A 235 17.28 -2.90 2.06
CA SER A 235 16.99 -2.12 0.86
C SER A 235 15.80 -2.72 0.10
N ALA A 236 14.98 -1.88 -0.53
CA ALA A 236 13.92 -2.33 -1.42
C ALA A 236 14.51 -3.13 -2.60
N ARG A 237 15.69 -2.72 -3.11
CA ARG A 237 16.40 -3.42 -4.18
C ARG A 237 16.65 -4.88 -3.84
N ASP A 238 17.28 -5.14 -2.70
CA ASP A 238 17.66 -6.50 -2.33
C ASP A 238 16.44 -7.34 -1.94
N HIS A 239 15.43 -6.69 -1.36
CA HIS A 239 14.14 -7.30 -1.04
C HIS A 239 13.39 -7.73 -2.31
N LEU A 240 13.37 -6.89 -3.36
CA LEU A 240 12.79 -7.22 -4.66
C LEU A 240 13.55 -8.35 -5.37
N ILE A 241 14.88 -8.34 -5.35
CA ILE A 241 15.72 -9.38 -5.97
C ILE A 241 15.50 -10.74 -5.29
N SER A 242 15.35 -10.76 -3.96
CA SER A 242 15.09 -11.99 -3.21
C SER A 242 13.66 -12.53 -3.35
N GLY A 243 12.74 -11.75 -3.90
CA GLY A 243 11.32 -12.12 -4.02
C GLY A 243 10.56 -12.17 -2.70
N LEU A 244 11.11 -11.57 -1.63
CA LEU A 244 10.59 -11.67 -0.26
C LEU A 244 9.80 -10.41 0.19
N TYR A 245 9.16 -9.71 -0.73
CA TYR A 245 8.39 -8.53 -0.36
C TYR A 245 7.19 -8.89 0.54
N THR A 246 7.08 -8.24 1.72
CA THR A 246 6.08 -8.57 2.73
C THR A 246 4.72 -7.90 2.51
N GLY A 247 4.64 -6.84 1.70
CA GLY A 247 3.41 -6.11 1.45
C GLY A 247 2.83 -5.35 2.66
N CYS A 248 3.64 -5.10 3.69
CA CYS A 248 3.19 -4.40 4.89
C CYS A 248 3.09 -2.89 4.65
N VAL A 249 1.97 -2.30 5.03
CA VAL A 249 1.63 -0.90 4.76
C VAL A 249 2.51 0.11 5.50
N GLU A 250 3.19 -0.33 6.57
CA GLU A 250 4.12 0.47 7.35
C GLU A 250 5.55 0.48 6.78
N ASN A 251 5.84 -0.34 5.78
CA ASN A 251 7.22 -0.46 5.24
C ASN A 251 7.67 0.77 4.49
N TYR A 252 6.75 1.56 3.93
CA TYR A 252 7.10 2.66 3.03
C TYR A 252 6.13 3.85 3.15
N ILE A 253 6.53 4.95 2.56
CA ILE A 253 5.67 6.09 2.26
C ILE A 253 5.42 6.10 0.75
N ARG A 254 4.18 6.35 0.32
CA ARG A 254 3.83 6.41 -1.10
C ARG A 254 4.73 7.39 -1.87
N GLY A 255 5.37 6.94 -2.95
CA GLY A 255 6.31 7.74 -3.75
C GLY A 255 7.74 7.80 -3.20
N GLN A 256 8.07 7.03 -2.16
CA GLN A 256 9.39 7.06 -1.52
C GLN A 256 10.52 6.75 -2.49
N ILE A 257 10.37 5.76 -3.36
CA ILE A 257 11.39 5.38 -4.36
C ILE A 257 11.46 6.44 -5.46
N ALA A 258 10.34 7.03 -5.87
CA ALA A 258 10.33 8.08 -6.90
C ALA A 258 11.17 9.31 -6.52
N ILE A 259 11.27 9.64 -5.23
CA ILE A 259 12.14 10.72 -4.75
C ILE A 259 13.60 10.27 -4.53
N GLY A 260 13.91 9.00 -4.83
CA GLY A 260 15.25 8.43 -4.68
C GLY A 260 15.60 7.93 -3.28
N MET A 261 14.65 7.82 -2.37
CA MET A 261 14.86 7.32 -1.02
C MET A 261 14.50 5.84 -0.93
N ASP A 262 15.48 4.95 -0.94
CA ASP A 262 15.28 3.53 -0.66
C ASP A 262 14.81 3.31 0.80
N LEU A 263 14.23 2.16 1.12
CA LEU A 263 13.63 1.88 2.43
C LEU A 263 14.58 2.13 3.60
N HIS A 264 15.80 1.60 3.57
CA HIS A 264 16.80 1.80 4.62
C HIS A 264 17.28 3.25 4.75
N LEU A 265 17.19 4.05 3.68
CA LEU A 265 17.61 5.45 3.69
C LEU A 265 16.69 6.34 4.52
N ALA A 266 15.53 5.84 4.96
CA ALA A 266 14.74 6.48 6.01
C ALA A 266 15.53 6.66 7.32
N LEU A 267 16.53 5.80 7.61
CA LEU A 267 17.46 6.00 8.73
C LEU A 267 18.48 7.09 8.46
N ALA A 268 18.95 7.22 7.23
CA ALA A 268 19.97 8.18 6.84
C ALA A 268 19.54 9.64 7.06
N VAL A 269 18.23 9.94 6.97
CA VAL A 269 17.70 11.30 7.18
C VAL A 269 17.89 11.80 8.62
N HIS A 270 18.20 10.89 9.55
CA HIS A 270 18.38 11.22 10.96
C HIS A 270 19.85 11.40 11.36
N SER A 271 20.81 11.04 10.50
CA SER A 271 22.23 11.20 10.81
C SER A 271 22.52 12.65 11.27
N PRO A 272 23.34 12.87 12.28
CA PRO A 272 24.18 11.95 13.03
C PRO A 272 23.53 11.31 14.28
N LEU A 273 22.24 11.01 14.25
CA LEU A 273 21.56 10.33 15.36
C LEU A 273 22.17 8.94 15.60
N PRO A 274 22.52 8.57 16.85
CA PRO A 274 23.02 7.23 17.14
C PRO A 274 22.02 6.13 16.78
N CYS A 275 22.43 5.19 15.91
CA CYS A 275 21.62 4.10 15.40
C CYS A 275 22.35 2.75 15.55
N LEU A 276 21.73 1.78 16.22
CA LEU A 276 22.15 0.39 16.27
C LEU A 276 21.18 -0.46 15.46
N VAL A 277 21.61 -1.04 14.36
CA VAL A 277 20.81 -2.00 13.61
C VAL A 277 21.04 -3.40 14.20
N ASN A 278 19.99 -4.03 14.74
CA ASN A 278 20.01 -5.43 15.17
C ASN A 278 19.38 -6.33 14.12
N ALA A 279 19.98 -7.49 13.84
CA ALA A 279 19.49 -8.42 12.83
C ALA A 279 19.77 -9.87 13.19
N GLY A 280 18.94 -10.79 12.72
CA GLY A 280 19.13 -12.24 12.80
C GLY A 280 19.83 -12.75 11.55
N ARG A 281 20.87 -13.60 11.70
CA ARG A 281 21.53 -14.25 10.54
C ARG A 281 20.64 -15.28 9.84
N GLN A 282 19.70 -15.85 10.58
CA GLN A 282 18.76 -16.87 10.10
C GLN A 282 17.38 -16.29 9.82
N ASP A 283 17.30 -14.94 9.72
CA ASP A 283 16.04 -14.25 9.38
C ASP A 283 15.61 -14.62 7.96
N ASP A 284 14.42 -15.19 7.82
CA ASP A 284 13.84 -15.61 6.55
C ASP A 284 13.12 -14.48 5.81
N LEU A 285 12.76 -13.42 6.52
CA LEU A 285 12.12 -12.20 5.98
C LEU A 285 13.14 -11.16 5.52
N PHE A 286 14.20 -10.95 6.32
CA PHE A 286 15.22 -9.95 6.08
C PHE A 286 16.58 -10.64 5.99
N LYS A 287 16.96 -11.03 4.78
CA LYS A 287 18.18 -11.84 4.54
C LYS A 287 19.46 -11.07 4.86
N GLU A 288 20.42 -11.77 5.49
CA GLU A 288 21.71 -11.18 5.89
C GLU A 288 22.41 -10.39 4.76
N PRO A 289 22.54 -10.88 3.52
CA PRO A 289 23.20 -10.12 2.46
C PRO A 289 22.49 -8.80 2.14
N ALA A 290 21.15 -8.77 2.19
CA ALA A 290 20.35 -7.56 1.96
C ALA A 290 20.53 -6.53 3.08
N ILE A 291 20.62 -7.01 4.33
CA ILE A 291 20.89 -6.15 5.49
C ILE A 291 22.31 -5.58 5.41
N GLN A 292 23.31 -6.39 5.05
CA GLN A 292 24.70 -5.95 4.90
C GLN A 292 24.82 -4.87 3.82
N SER A 293 24.17 -5.05 2.67
CA SER A 293 24.13 -4.10 1.58
C SER A 293 23.51 -2.74 2.05
N ALA A 294 22.34 -2.81 2.66
CA ALA A 294 21.67 -1.63 3.21
C ALA A 294 22.51 -0.90 4.29
N PHE A 295 23.17 -1.66 5.15
CA PHE A 295 24.00 -1.10 6.19
C PHE A 295 25.25 -0.41 5.63
N GLN A 296 25.84 -0.94 4.56
CA GLN A 296 27.00 -0.34 3.90
C GLN A 296 26.67 1.08 3.38
N ASP A 297 25.50 1.29 2.82
CA ASP A 297 25.07 2.63 2.38
C ASP A 297 24.95 3.59 3.58
N LEU A 298 24.35 3.13 4.67
CA LEU A 298 24.23 3.92 5.90
C LEU A 298 25.59 4.24 6.51
N GLU A 299 26.49 3.27 6.59
CA GLU A 299 27.85 3.45 7.11
C GLU A 299 28.62 4.50 6.30
N ASN A 300 28.55 4.44 4.97
CA ASN A 300 29.15 5.41 4.07
C ASN A 300 28.64 6.84 4.34
N ILE A 301 27.33 6.99 4.62
CA ILE A 301 26.75 8.30 4.95
C ILE A 301 27.29 8.82 6.28
N TYR A 302 27.29 7.99 7.33
CA TYR A 302 27.82 8.39 8.65
C TYR A 302 29.32 8.69 8.62
N GLN A 303 30.09 7.95 7.82
CA GLN A 303 31.53 8.25 7.59
C GLN A 303 31.70 9.60 6.90
N ARG A 304 30.94 9.88 5.85
CA ARG A 304 30.98 11.17 5.12
C ARG A 304 30.59 12.35 6.02
N GLU A 305 29.68 12.15 6.97
CA GLU A 305 29.30 13.15 7.96
C GLU A 305 30.29 13.26 9.16
N GLY A 306 31.35 12.45 9.17
CA GLY A 306 32.39 12.48 10.21
C GLY A 306 31.96 11.88 11.55
N CYS A 307 30.97 11.01 11.56
CA CYS A 307 30.42 10.38 12.76
C CYS A 307 30.26 8.85 12.66
N PRO A 308 31.26 8.08 12.19
CA PRO A 308 31.16 6.66 11.95
C PRO A 308 30.87 5.83 13.21
N ASP A 309 31.20 6.34 14.38
CA ASP A 309 30.96 5.69 15.66
C ASP A 309 29.48 5.76 16.12
N ARG A 310 28.63 6.54 15.40
CA ARG A 310 27.20 6.70 15.69
C ARG A 310 26.30 5.74 14.93
N ILE A 311 26.88 4.81 14.16
CA ILE A 311 26.12 3.73 13.55
C ILE A 311 26.81 2.39 13.80
N ARG A 312 26.05 1.33 14.05
CA ARG A 312 26.58 -0.01 14.26
C ARG A 312 25.56 -1.05 13.79
N LEU A 313 26.06 -2.16 13.22
CA LEU A 313 25.30 -3.37 12.91
C LEU A 313 25.69 -4.48 13.89
N PHE A 314 24.69 -5.14 14.44
CA PHE A 314 24.88 -6.35 15.24
C PHE A 314 24.05 -7.49 14.68
N PHE A 315 24.69 -8.64 14.42
CA PHE A 315 24.03 -9.89 14.06
C PHE A 315 24.01 -10.85 15.23
N ASP A 316 22.85 -11.45 15.47
CA ASP A 316 22.72 -12.63 16.32
C ASP A 316 22.45 -13.89 15.47
N GLU A 317 22.85 -15.06 15.95
CA GLU A 317 22.56 -16.37 15.34
C GLU A 317 21.09 -16.76 15.65
N SER A 318 20.14 -16.04 15.07
CA SER A 318 18.72 -16.19 15.34
C SER A 318 17.87 -16.02 14.08
N PRO A 319 16.65 -16.58 14.07
CA PRO A 319 15.64 -16.24 13.08
C PRO A 319 15.10 -14.81 13.30
N HIS A 320 13.95 -14.49 12.68
CA HIS A 320 13.26 -13.20 12.82
C HIS A 320 12.75 -12.99 14.25
N LYS A 321 13.62 -12.52 15.16
CA LYS A 321 13.33 -12.34 16.60
C LYS A 321 14.19 -11.25 17.22
N TYR A 322 13.63 -10.53 18.21
CA TYR A 322 14.39 -9.67 19.10
C TYR A 322 14.92 -10.47 20.28
N THR A 323 16.15 -10.96 20.18
CA THR A 323 16.74 -11.85 21.17
C THR A 323 17.25 -11.11 22.41
N PRO A 324 17.42 -11.79 23.56
CA PRO A 324 18.08 -11.21 24.74
C PRO A 324 19.49 -10.68 24.47
N ARG A 325 20.24 -11.28 23.53
CA ARG A 325 21.57 -10.81 23.13
C ARG A 325 21.49 -9.47 22.37
N MET A 326 20.55 -9.33 21.44
CA MET A 326 20.28 -8.06 20.76
C MET A 326 19.84 -6.98 21.77
N ALA A 327 18.98 -7.33 22.74
CA ALA A 327 18.54 -6.41 23.79
C ALA A 327 19.71 -5.96 24.68
N ALA A 328 20.67 -6.82 25.01
CA ALA A 328 21.90 -6.42 25.72
C ALA A 328 22.76 -5.44 24.93
N GLN A 329 22.89 -5.66 23.60
CA GLN A 329 23.56 -4.70 22.72
C GLN A 329 22.82 -3.35 22.66
N THR A 330 21.50 -3.39 22.66
CA THR A 330 20.67 -2.18 22.76
C THR A 330 20.90 -1.45 24.09
N VAL A 331 20.99 -2.15 25.23
CA VAL A 331 21.32 -1.55 26.53
C VAL A 331 22.65 -0.83 26.48
N GLU A 332 23.73 -1.47 25.99
CA GLU A 332 25.05 -0.84 25.86
C GLU A 332 25.00 0.41 24.98
N TRP A 333 24.27 0.34 23.87
CA TRP A 333 24.10 1.45 22.94
C TRP A 333 23.36 2.62 23.58
N MET A 334 22.22 2.38 24.23
CA MET A 334 21.44 3.39 24.93
C MET A 334 22.19 3.99 26.12
N ARG A 335 22.96 3.19 26.89
CA ARG A 335 23.83 3.69 27.95
C ARG A 335 24.88 4.64 27.41
N ARG A 336 25.60 4.25 26.35
CA ARG A 336 26.64 5.09 25.74
C ARG A 336 26.09 6.43 25.29
N TRP A 337 24.98 6.48 24.59
CA TRP A 337 24.51 7.68 23.93
C TRP A 337 23.53 8.54 24.73
N LEU A 338 22.80 7.95 25.68
CA LEU A 338 21.85 8.68 26.53
C LEU A 338 22.40 8.99 27.92
N ARG A 339 23.41 8.23 28.38
CA ARG A 339 23.97 8.38 29.73
C ARG A 339 25.47 8.57 29.80
N ASN A 340 26.14 8.56 28.66
CA ASN A 340 27.61 8.60 28.57
C ASN A 340 28.29 7.47 29.41
N ASP A 341 27.66 6.29 29.45
CA ASP A 341 28.10 5.10 30.19
C ASP A 341 28.49 4.01 29.18
N THR A 342 29.75 3.57 29.23
CA THR A 342 30.30 2.51 28.36
C THR A 342 30.55 1.21 29.10
N THR A 343 30.00 1.05 30.29
CA THR A 343 30.11 -0.20 31.07
C THR A 343 29.50 -1.37 30.34
N PRO A 344 30.25 -2.47 30.15
CA PRO A 344 29.71 -3.67 29.53
C PRO A 344 28.46 -4.19 30.24
N PHE A 345 27.53 -4.76 29.49
CA PHE A 345 26.29 -5.29 30.02
C PHE A 345 26.11 -6.76 29.63
N SER A 346 25.97 -7.62 30.63
CA SER A 346 25.68 -9.04 30.43
C SER A 346 24.18 -9.29 30.42
N VAL A 347 23.70 -10.21 29.58
CA VAL A 347 22.30 -10.62 29.52
C VAL A 347 21.85 -11.11 30.89
N PRO A 348 20.89 -10.46 31.55
CA PRO A 348 20.36 -10.94 32.82
C PRO A 348 19.41 -12.13 32.61
N ALA A 349 19.13 -12.88 33.68
CA ALA A 349 18.03 -13.82 33.67
C ALA A 349 16.70 -13.12 33.38
N THR A 350 15.88 -13.69 32.50
CA THR A 350 14.57 -13.19 32.12
C THR A 350 13.54 -14.31 32.28
N GLU A 351 12.25 -13.94 32.35
CA GLU A 351 11.15 -14.89 32.45
C GLU A 351 10.03 -14.53 31.47
N ILE A 352 9.36 -15.54 30.94
CA ILE A 352 8.17 -15.33 30.13
C ILE A 352 6.98 -15.14 31.06
N LEU A 353 6.39 -13.96 30.99
CA LEU A 353 5.23 -13.60 31.79
C LEU A 353 3.94 -14.04 31.09
N ASP A 354 2.96 -14.46 31.88
CA ASP A 354 1.62 -14.78 31.40
C ASP A 354 0.93 -13.52 30.82
N GLU A 355 0.09 -13.72 29.81
CA GLU A 355 -0.62 -12.61 29.14
C GLU A 355 -1.48 -11.77 30.13
N THR A 356 -2.02 -12.40 31.18
CA THR A 356 -2.83 -11.71 32.20
C THR A 356 -2.06 -10.66 32.98
N ILE A 357 -0.73 -10.83 33.12
CA ILE A 357 0.17 -9.84 33.73
C ILE A 357 0.30 -8.59 32.86
N LEU A 358 0.32 -8.76 31.55
CA LEU A 358 0.54 -7.67 30.59
C LEU A 358 -0.76 -7.05 30.07
N ASN A 359 -1.91 -7.64 30.36
CA ASN A 359 -3.21 -7.16 29.89
C ASN A 359 -3.58 -5.82 30.54
N CYS A 360 -3.78 -4.79 29.70
CA CYS A 360 -4.17 -3.44 30.12
C CYS A 360 -5.69 -3.18 30.01
N GLN A 361 -6.48 -4.21 29.68
CA GLN A 361 -7.94 -4.16 29.56
C GLN A 361 -8.42 -3.09 28.58
N THR A 362 -7.76 -2.96 27.43
CA THR A 362 -8.05 -1.93 26.42
C THR A 362 -8.89 -2.43 25.25
N ALA A 363 -9.00 -3.73 25.05
CA ALA A 363 -9.65 -4.34 23.88
C ALA A 363 -11.10 -3.86 23.65
N SER A 364 -11.88 -3.63 24.72
CA SER A 364 -13.25 -3.10 24.61
C SER A 364 -13.35 -1.58 24.54
N LEU A 365 -12.25 -0.87 24.75
CA LEU A 365 -12.22 0.59 24.89
C LEU A 365 -11.72 1.29 23.62
N THR A 366 -10.88 0.61 22.83
CA THR A 366 -10.23 1.23 21.69
C THR A 366 -11.09 1.18 20.43
N LEU A 367 -11.06 2.25 19.66
CA LEU A 367 -11.45 2.27 18.25
C LEU A 367 -10.31 1.69 17.41
N GLY A 368 -10.67 1.03 16.31
CA GLY A 368 -9.70 0.55 15.32
C GLY A 368 -9.43 1.59 14.23
N MET A 369 -8.41 1.37 13.41
CA MET A 369 -8.10 2.21 12.24
C MET A 369 -9.31 2.28 11.28
N LYS A 370 -10.07 1.20 11.15
CA LYS A 370 -11.30 1.13 10.34
C LYS A 370 -12.33 2.18 10.76
N ASP A 371 -12.53 2.39 12.07
CA ASP A 371 -13.49 3.37 12.56
C ASP A 371 -13.12 4.82 12.12
N TYR A 372 -11.81 5.12 12.04
CA TYR A 372 -11.31 6.41 11.55
C TYR A 372 -11.42 6.54 10.02
N ILE A 373 -11.19 5.45 9.29
CA ILE A 373 -11.40 5.41 7.83
C ILE A 373 -12.87 5.70 7.52
N ASP A 374 -13.81 5.06 8.23
CA ASP A 374 -15.26 5.26 8.04
C ASP A 374 -15.69 6.70 8.34
N ARG A 375 -15.20 7.27 9.44
CA ARG A 375 -15.43 8.69 9.76
C ARG A 375 -14.88 9.60 8.66
N ARG A 376 -13.69 9.30 8.15
CA ARG A 376 -13.07 10.08 7.09
C ARG A 376 -13.81 9.96 5.77
N CYS A 377 -14.29 8.78 5.40
CA CYS A 377 -15.17 8.59 4.23
C CYS A 377 -16.40 9.51 4.32
N LYS A 378 -17.09 9.47 5.44
CA LYS A 378 -18.28 10.30 5.65
C LYS A 378 -17.96 11.80 5.58
N GLU A 379 -16.89 12.25 6.23
CA GLU A 379 -16.44 13.64 6.17
C GLU A 379 -16.14 14.08 4.73
N LEU A 380 -15.46 13.23 3.97
CA LEU A 380 -15.13 13.50 2.57
C LEU A 380 -16.38 13.52 1.70
N ALA A 381 -17.32 12.60 1.89
CA ALA A 381 -18.59 12.60 1.16
C ALA A 381 -19.40 13.89 1.40
N ASP A 382 -19.44 14.38 2.66
CA ASP A 382 -20.16 15.60 3.05
C ASP A 382 -19.50 16.89 2.52
N ARG A 383 -18.17 16.91 2.35
CA ARG A 383 -17.38 18.13 2.01
C ARG A 383 -16.82 18.13 0.59
N ARG A 384 -16.79 16.98 -0.07
CA ARG A 384 -16.19 16.85 -1.40
C ARG A 384 -16.96 17.69 -2.42
N THR A 385 -16.23 18.55 -3.13
CA THR A 385 -16.71 19.28 -4.29
C THR A 385 -16.01 18.71 -5.52
N PRO A 386 -16.54 17.62 -6.10
CA PRO A 386 -15.83 16.92 -7.15
C PRO A 386 -15.71 17.79 -8.41
N ASP A 387 -14.52 17.77 -9.02
CA ASP A 387 -14.27 18.32 -10.34
C ASP A 387 -13.94 17.17 -11.31
N SER A 388 -14.97 16.63 -11.97
CA SER A 388 -14.86 15.49 -12.88
C SER A 388 -14.37 15.88 -14.28
N SER A 389 -13.68 17.03 -14.43
CA SER A 389 -13.01 17.40 -15.67
C SER A 389 -11.88 16.42 -16.01
N SER A 390 -11.61 16.25 -17.31
CA SER A 390 -10.51 15.40 -17.76
C SER A 390 -9.15 15.87 -17.23
N GLU A 391 -8.98 17.20 -17.02
CA GLU A 391 -7.76 17.76 -16.43
C GLU A 391 -7.60 17.35 -14.96
N SER A 392 -8.65 17.45 -14.16
CA SER A 392 -8.63 17.11 -12.74
C SER A 392 -8.41 15.61 -12.54
N ILE A 393 -9.12 14.77 -13.32
CA ILE A 393 -8.91 13.32 -13.31
C ILE A 393 -7.47 12.97 -13.75
N GLY A 394 -6.97 13.59 -14.83
CA GLY A 394 -5.61 13.35 -15.34
C GLY A 394 -4.54 13.75 -14.34
N ARG A 395 -4.73 14.85 -13.60
CA ARG A 395 -3.79 15.31 -12.56
C ARG A 395 -3.72 14.34 -11.38
N TRP A 396 -4.85 13.78 -10.95
CA TRP A 396 -4.87 12.77 -9.90
C TRP A 396 -4.33 11.42 -10.37
N LEU A 397 -4.80 10.95 -11.55
CA LEU A 397 -4.50 9.60 -12.06
C LEU A 397 -3.07 9.47 -12.55
N GLN A 398 -2.54 10.50 -13.22
CA GLN A 398 -1.20 10.52 -13.83
C GLN A 398 -0.94 9.28 -14.72
N PRO A 399 -1.78 9.03 -15.74
CA PRO A 399 -1.56 7.89 -16.61
C PRO A 399 -0.21 8.00 -17.34
N PRO A 400 0.43 6.87 -17.69
CA PRO A 400 1.70 6.88 -18.41
C PRO A 400 1.63 7.70 -19.69
N ALA A 401 2.72 8.41 -20.00
CA ALA A 401 2.80 9.17 -21.23
C ALA A 401 2.61 8.28 -22.47
N PRO A 402 1.93 8.77 -23.52
CA PRO A 402 1.74 8.03 -24.75
C PRO A 402 3.07 7.62 -25.39
N GLN A 403 3.19 6.34 -25.76
CA GLN A 403 4.36 5.77 -26.43
C GLN A 403 4.03 5.40 -27.89
N PRO A 404 5.01 5.29 -28.79
CA PRO A 404 4.83 4.69 -30.11
C PRO A 404 4.28 3.26 -29.99
N VAL A 405 3.44 2.85 -30.95
CA VAL A 405 2.81 1.52 -30.95
C VAL A 405 3.11 0.83 -32.28
N GLU A 406 3.72 -0.35 -32.21
CA GLU A 406 3.83 -1.25 -33.35
C GLU A 406 2.69 -2.29 -33.25
N VAL A 407 1.91 -2.41 -34.33
CA VAL A 407 0.78 -3.35 -34.39
C VAL A 407 1.22 -4.61 -35.13
N GLU A 408 1.27 -5.74 -34.41
CA GLU A 408 1.57 -7.06 -34.97
C GLU A 408 0.26 -7.83 -35.22
N LEU A 409 0.02 -8.24 -36.46
CA LEU A 409 -1.06 -9.15 -36.81
C LEU A 409 -0.58 -10.60 -36.63
N ILE A 410 -1.25 -11.36 -35.77
CA ILE A 410 -0.93 -12.76 -35.53
C ILE A 410 -1.66 -13.64 -36.56
N PRO A 411 -0.97 -14.54 -37.28
CA PRO A 411 -1.57 -15.39 -38.29
C PRO A 411 -2.77 -16.18 -37.76
N PRO A 412 -3.83 -16.39 -38.57
CA PRO A 412 -5.00 -17.17 -38.16
C PRO A 412 -4.62 -18.63 -37.84
N MET A 413 -5.24 -19.20 -36.81
CA MET A 413 -5.16 -20.64 -36.57
C MET A 413 -6.14 -21.35 -37.52
N THR A 414 -5.66 -22.34 -38.26
CA THR A 414 -6.42 -23.08 -39.29
C THR A 414 -7.64 -23.82 -38.77
N SER A 415 -7.84 -23.92 -37.46
CA SER A 415 -8.93 -24.70 -36.83
C SER A 415 -10.15 -23.87 -36.37
N TRP A 416 -10.14 -22.55 -36.49
CA TRP A 416 -11.25 -21.69 -36.06
C TRP A 416 -11.99 -21.12 -37.26
N GLY A 417 -13.17 -21.61 -37.52
CA GLY A 417 -14.04 -21.21 -38.63
C GLY A 417 -14.68 -19.80 -38.53
N ALA A 418 -13.99 -18.83 -37.98
CA ALA A 418 -14.45 -17.45 -37.85
C ALA A 418 -13.58 -16.52 -38.72
N PRO A 419 -13.89 -16.36 -40.00
CA PRO A 419 -13.04 -15.66 -40.99
C PRO A 419 -12.80 -14.17 -40.64
N ASN A 420 -13.69 -13.55 -39.85
CA ASN A 420 -13.66 -12.14 -39.51
C ASN A 420 -12.99 -11.85 -38.12
N LEU A 421 -12.47 -12.87 -37.46
CA LEU A 421 -11.76 -12.74 -36.18
C LEU A 421 -10.26 -12.63 -36.40
N HIS A 422 -9.70 -11.50 -36.02
CA HIS A 422 -8.28 -11.22 -36.13
C HIS A 422 -7.65 -11.11 -34.74
N ARG A 423 -6.38 -11.49 -34.62
CA ARG A 423 -5.59 -11.41 -33.38
C ARG A 423 -4.47 -10.43 -33.57
N PHE A 424 -4.29 -9.53 -32.62
CA PHE A 424 -3.24 -8.51 -32.66
C PHE A 424 -2.46 -8.50 -31.34
N ILE A 425 -1.19 -8.09 -31.45
CA ILE A 425 -0.38 -7.67 -30.32
C ILE A 425 0.04 -6.22 -30.58
N LEU A 426 -0.16 -5.39 -29.57
CA LEU A 426 0.30 -3.98 -29.60
C LEU A 426 1.58 -3.90 -28.79
N HIS A 427 2.71 -3.67 -29.46
CA HIS A 427 4.02 -3.52 -28.85
C HIS A 427 4.31 -2.07 -28.55
N ARG A 428 4.84 -1.81 -27.35
CA ARG A 428 5.35 -0.51 -26.90
C ARG A 428 6.80 -0.65 -26.49
N PRO A 429 7.66 0.34 -26.71
CA PRO A 429 9.03 0.32 -26.18
C PRO A 429 9.00 0.17 -24.65
N GLU A 430 9.76 -0.81 -24.14
CA GLU A 430 9.97 -1.01 -22.69
C GLU A 430 8.68 -1.19 -21.85
N ASP A 431 7.55 -1.52 -22.50
CA ASP A 431 6.28 -1.74 -21.79
C ASP A 431 5.61 -3.05 -22.23
N LEU A 432 4.62 -3.51 -21.46
CA LEU A 432 3.89 -4.74 -21.73
C LEU A 432 3.21 -4.69 -23.11
N PRO A 433 3.31 -5.77 -23.90
CA PRO A 433 2.51 -5.90 -25.10
C PRO A 433 1.03 -6.09 -24.72
N ILE A 434 0.13 -5.50 -25.50
CA ILE A 434 -1.31 -5.60 -25.29
C ILE A 434 -1.91 -6.59 -26.29
N PRO A 435 -2.39 -7.77 -25.87
CA PRO A 435 -3.08 -8.70 -26.76
C PRO A 435 -4.52 -8.26 -27.00
N ALA A 436 -4.94 -8.29 -28.27
CA ALA A 436 -6.27 -7.88 -28.68
C ALA A 436 -6.90 -8.85 -29.71
N LEU A 437 -8.22 -8.99 -29.62
CA LEU A 437 -9.06 -9.67 -30.58
C LEU A 437 -9.93 -8.65 -31.31
N VAL A 438 -10.05 -8.77 -32.61
CA VAL A 438 -10.85 -7.87 -33.44
C VAL A 438 -11.81 -8.66 -34.33
N VAL A 439 -13.11 -8.40 -34.18
CA VAL A 439 -14.13 -8.91 -35.10
C VAL A 439 -14.51 -7.80 -36.06
N ARG A 440 -14.04 -7.90 -37.31
CA ARG A 440 -14.38 -6.96 -38.38
C ARG A 440 -15.72 -7.33 -39.02
N ARG A 441 -16.56 -6.34 -39.31
CA ARG A 441 -17.84 -6.56 -40.00
C ARG A 441 -17.71 -6.17 -41.48
N GLU A 442 -18.32 -6.97 -42.34
CA GLU A 442 -18.33 -6.76 -43.81
C GLU A 442 -19.27 -5.61 -44.23
N THR A 443 -20.35 -5.40 -43.47
CA THR A 443 -21.26 -4.26 -43.67
C THR A 443 -20.61 -2.99 -43.08
N PRO A 444 -20.80 -1.81 -43.69
CA PRO A 444 -20.27 -0.58 -43.18
C PRO A 444 -20.78 -0.30 -41.77
N ALA A 445 -20.01 -0.66 -40.78
CA ALA A 445 -20.29 -0.35 -39.39
C ALA A 445 -19.61 1.00 -39.04
N ASN A 446 -20.42 2.00 -38.68
CA ASN A 446 -19.93 3.31 -38.26
C ASN A 446 -19.71 3.42 -36.74
N LYS A 447 -19.74 2.28 -36.05
CA LYS A 447 -19.53 2.17 -34.59
C LYS A 447 -18.47 1.11 -34.29
N ILE A 448 -17.70 1.37 -33.26
CA ILE A 448 -16.66 0.47 -32.75
C ILE A 448 -16.95 0.25 -31.26
N LEU A 449 -17.20 -0.99 -30.86
CA LEU A 449 -17.27 -1.39 -29.46
C LEU A 449 -15.87 -1.87 -29.02
N LEU A 450 -15.21 -1.11 -28.14
CA LEU A 450 -13.98 -1.53 -27.50
C LEU A 450 -14.30 -2.02 -26.08
N GLY A 451 -14.11 -3.31 -25.85
CA GLY A 451 -14.45 -3.99 -24.58
C GLY A 451 -13.23 -4.51 -23.84
N CYS A 452 -13.29 -4.42 -22.51
CA CYS A 452 -12.35 -5.03 -21.58
C CYS A 452 -13.12 -5.75 -20.46
N SER A 453 -12.58 -6.89 -20.01
CA SER A 453 -13.18 -7.71 -18.95
C SER A 453 -12.07 -8.26 -18.05
N ASP A 454 -12.33 -8.38 -16.76
CA ASP A 454 -11.46 -9.08 -15.80
C ASP A 454 -11.35 -10.59 -16.08
N GLN A 455 -12.32 -11.14 -16.84
CA GLN A 455 -12.28 -12.52 -17.35
C GLN A 455 -11.41 -12.66 -18.63
N GLY A 456 -10.81 -11.57 -19.09
CA GLY A 456 -10.02 -11.50 -20.31
C GLY A 456 -10.83 -11.29 -21.59
N LYS A 457 -10.11 -10.89 -22.65
CA LYS A 457 -10.67 -10.51 -23.95
C LYS A 457 -11.54 -11.58 -24.60
N LEU A 458 -11.28 -12.86 -24.33
CA LEU A 458 -12.03 -13.95 -24.93
C LEU A 458 -13.48 -14.00 -24.42
N SER A 459 -13.72 -13.64 -23.17
CA SER A 459 -15.07 -13.63 -22.58
C SER A 459 -16.02 -12.69 -23.31
N LEU A 460 -15.51 -11.62 -23.92
CA LEU A 460 -16.30 -10.64 -24.67
C LEU A 460 -16.50 -11.03 -26.15
N VAL A 461 -15.68 -11.92 -26.68
CA VAL A 461 -15.81 -12.37 -28.06
C VAL A 461 -16.60 -13.67 -28.15
N ALA A 462 -16.39 -14.58 -27.23
CA ALA A 462 -17.03 -15.90 -27.23
C ALA A 462 -17.53 -16.26 -25.81
N GLY A 463 -18.65 -16.99 -25.75
CA GLY A 463 -19.23 -17.40 -24.47
C GLY A 463 -20.63 -16.81 -24.23
N ALA A 464 -21.22 -17.13 -23.07
CA ALA A 464 -22.58 -16.73 -22.71
C ALA A 464 -22.76 -15.21 -22.58
N THR A 465 -21.66 -14.47 -22.29
CA THR A 465 -21.65 -13.00 -22.12
C THR A 465 -21.02 -12.25 -23.29
N GLY A 466 -20.68 -12.95 -24.40
CA GLY A 466 -19.94 -12.38 -25.52
C GLY A 466 -20.81 -11.54 -26.47
N PHE A 467 -20.13 -10.70 -27.27
CA PHE A 467 -20.73 -9.79 -28.24
C PHE A 467 -20.48 -10.24 -29.69
N PHE A 468 -20.17 -11.52 -29.92
CA PHE A 468 -19.85 -12.01 -31.28
C PHE A 468 -21.00 -11.83 -32.26
N GLY A 469 -22.24 -11.93 -31.80
CA GLY A 469 -23.46 -11.73 -32.60
C GLY A 469 -23.77 -10.27 -32.96
N LEU A 470 -23.15 -9.31 -32.29
CA LEU A 470 -23.42 -7.87 -32.46
C LEU A 470 -23.01 -7.40 -33.88
N SER A 471 -23.98 -7.33 -34.81
CA SER A 471 -23.73 -7.02 -36.23
C SER A 471 -23.56 -5.54 -36.53
N ALA A 472 -24.02 -4.63 -35.62
CA ALA A 472 -24.08 -3.19 -35.86
C ALA A 472 -22.78 -2.45 -35.64
N CYS A 473 -21.73 -3.09 -35.14
CA CYS A 473 -20.43 -2.45 -34.86
C CYS A 473 -19.26 -3.44 -35.04
N HIS A 474 -18.07 -2.89 -35.30
CA HIS A 474 -16.84 -3.65 -35.11
C HIS A 474 -16.65 -3.91 -33.61
N LEU A 475 -16.13 -5.09 -33.28
CA LEU A 475 -15.81 -5.45 -31.90
C LEU A 475 -14.29 -5.53 -31.76
N VAL A 476 -13.75 -4.81 -30.79
CA VAL A 476 -12.36 -4.94 -30.32
C VAL A 476 -12.41 -5.35 -28.86
N SER A 477 -11.68 -6.38 -28.50
CA SER A 477 -11.52 -6.80 -27.10
C SER A 477 -10.05 -6.93 -26.76
N ALA A 478 -9.60 -6.26 -25.69
CA ALA A 478 -8.21 -6.24 -25.29
C ALA A 478 -8.04 -6.68 -23.81
N ASP A 479 -6.93 -7.34 -23.54
CA ASP A 479 -6.52 -7.57 -22.15
C ASP A 479 -5.70 -6.39 -21.65
N LEU A 480 -6.11 -5.84 -20.54
CA LEU A 480 -5.33 -4.86 -19.80
C LEU A 480 -4.42 -5.58 -18.79
N ARG A 481 -3.32 -4.96 -18.39
CA ARG A 481 -2.47 -5.52 -17.33
C ARG A 481 -3.28 -5.87 -16.08
N GLY A 482 -3.00 -7.02 -15.50
CA GLY A 482 -3.75 -7.58 -14.37
C GLY A 482 -4.94 -8.46 -14.77
N PHE A 483 -5.30 -8.51 -16.06
CA PHE A 483 -6.45 -9.28 -16.53
C PHE A 483 -6.11 -10.17 -17.75
N GLY A 484 -6.84 -11.27 -17.91
CA GLY A 484 -6.72 -12.17 -19.05
C GLY A 484 -5.31 -12.75 -19.21
N GLU A 485 -4.71 -12.60 -20.39
CA GLU A 485 -3.34 -13.09 -20.65
C GLU A 485 -2.25 -12.25 -19.93
N LEU A 486 -2.59 -11.09 -19.39
CA LEU A 486 -1.70 -10.22 -18.63
C LEU A 486 -1.93 -10.33 -17.11
N GLN A 487 -2.69 -11.34 -16.68
CA GLN A 487 -2.86 -11.64 -15.26
C GLN A 487 -1.55 -12.17 -14.69
N PRO A 488 -1.00 -11.58 -13.61
CA PRO A 488 0.22 -12.06 -12.99
C PRO A 488 -0.01 -13.41 -12.32
N GLU A 489 0.93 -14.33 -12.47
CA GLU A 489 0.92 -15.58 -11.74
C GLU A 489 1.30 -15.38 -10.26
N PRO A 490 0.64 -16.07 -9.33
CA PRO A 490 0.87 -15.91 -7.88
C PRO A 490 2.15 -16.60 -7.35
N THR A 491 3.14 -16.89 -8.17
CA THR A 491 4.15 -17.91 -7.93
C THR A 491 5.06 -17.75 -6.73
N ASP A 492 5.52 -16.52 -6.42
CA ASP A 492 6.56 -16.37 -5.37
C ASP A 492 6.06 -15.60 -4.13
N TYR A 493 4.90 -14.98 -4.20
CA TYR A 493 4.27 -14.29 -3.08
C TYR A 493 3.33 -15.21 -2.27
N GLU A 494 3.11 -16.44 -2.69
CA GLU A 494 2.37 -17.46 -1.92
C GLU A 494 3.10 -17.94 -0.66
N VAL A 495 4.37 -17.58 -0.50
CA VAL A 495 5.13 -17.83 0.74
C VAL A 495 4.44 -17.15 1.94
N TYR A 496 3.73 -16.06 1.69
CA TYR A 496 2.95 -15.34 2.70
C TYR A 496 1.48 -15.32 2.33
N PRO A 497 0.64 -16.22 2.87
CA PRO A 497 -0.79 -16.33 2.54
C PRO A 497 -1.61 -15.05 2.80
N TRP A 498 -1.06 -14.10 3.53
CA TRP A 498 -1.67 -12.79 3.78
C TRP A 498 -1.39 -11.74 2.70
N CYS A 499 -0.40 -11.95 1.83
CA CYS A 499 -0.07 -11.02 0.75
C CYS A 499 -0.51 -11.57 -0.60
N ARG A 500 -1.67 -11.13 -1.08
CA ARG A 500 -2.15 -11.45 -2.43
C ARG A 500 -1.29 -10.76 -3.48
N ILE A 501 -1.15 -11.36 -4.66
CA ILE A 501 -0.35 -10.80 -5.75
C ILE A 501 -0.81 -9.41 -6.19
N ASP A 502 -2.12 -9.16 -6.26
CA ASP A 502 -2.68 -7.85 -6.58
C ASP A 502 -2.27 -6.79 -5.55
N ARG A 503 -2.21 -7.15 -4.27
CA ARG A 503 -1.72 -6.28 -3.20
C ARG A 503 -0.24 -5.97 -3.38
N ALA A 504 0.59 -6.99 -3.56
CA ALA A 504 2.03 -6.81 -3.73
C ALA A 504 2.36 -5.87 -4.91
N LEU A 505 1.66 -6.03 -6.04
CA LEU A 505 1.84 -5.17 -7.20
C LEU A 505 1.41 -3.72 -6.94
N VAL A 506 0.29 -3.52 -6.23
CA VAL A 506 -0.16 -2.17 -5.82
C VAL A 506 0.88 -1.51 -4.92
N ASP A 507 1.43 -2.22 -3.93
CA ASP A 507 2.45 -1.68 -3.04
C ASP A 507 3.74 -1.29 -3.79
N LEU A 508 4.19 -2.12 -4.74
CA LEU A 508 5.35 -1.81 -5.56
C LEU A 508 5.13 -0.55 -6.41
N LEU A 509 3.94 -0.39 -6.98
CA LEU A 509 3.57 0.80 -7.73
C LEU A 509 3.45 2.02 -6.80
N ASP A 510 2.84 1.86 -5.63
CA ASP A 510 2.71 2.92 -4.64
C ASP A 510 4.07 3.41 -4.11
N MET A 511 5.06 2.53 -3.93
CA MET A 511 6.44 2.94 -3.59
C MET A 511 7.01 3.90 -4.63
N ASN A 512 6.63 3.74 -5.91
CA ASN A 512 7.02 4.64 -7.01
C ASN A 512 6.01 5.79 -7.23
N GLY A 513 4.99 5.91 -6.40
CA GLY A 513 3.96 6.95 -6.52
C GLY A 513 2.94 6.72 -7.64
N GLU A 514 2.95 5.54 -8.25
CA GLU A 514 2.08 5.15 -9.37
C GLU A 514 0.79 4.48 -8.89
N LEU A 515 -0.26 4.51 -9.71
CA LEU A 515 -1.51 3.79 -9.47
C LEU A 515 -1.67 2.64 -10.47
N ALA A 516 -2.08 1.46 -9.99
CA ALA A 516 -2.35 0.31 -10.87
C ALA A 516 -3.39 0.66 -11.94
N VAL A 517 -4.47 1.32 -11.55
CA VAL A 517 -5.52 1.76 -12.47
C VAL A 517 -5.01 2.76 -13.51
N ALA A 518 -4.03 3.60 -13.17
CA ALA A 518 -3.41 4.53 -14.12
C ALA A 518 -2.65 3.79 -15.23
N GLN A 519 -1.95 2.73 -14.86
CA GLN A 519 -1.26 1.85 -15.81
C GLN A 519 -2.24 1.14 -16.74
N GLN A 520 -3.38 0.66 -16.22
CA GLN A 520 -4.46 0.04 -16.99
C GLN A 520 -5.13 1.04 -17.95
N VAL A 521 -5.33 2.28 -17.51
CA VAL A 521 -5.82 3.38 -18.37
C VAL A 521 -4.84 3.66 -19.50
N GLY A 522 -3.54 3.65 -19.24
CA GLY A 522 -2.49 3.80 -20.28
C GLY A 522 -2.55 2.68 -21.34
N ASP A 523 -2.83 1.43 -20.93
CA ASP A 523 -3.05 0.33 -21.87
C ASP A 523 -4.25 0.63 -22.77
N LEU A 524 -5.37 1.03 -22.19
CA LEU A 524 -6.60 1.31 -22.95
C LEU A 524 -6.45 2.52 -23.90
N GLN A 525 -5.77 3.59 -23.44
CA GLN A 525 -5.41 4.72 -24.30
C GLN A 525 -4.52 4.31 -25.47
N THR A 526 -3.65 3.32 -25.26
CA THR A 526 -2.83 2.74 -26.34
C THR A 526 -3.70 2.05 -27.39
N VAL A 527 -4.68 1.25 -26.97
CA VAL A 527 -5.63 0.60 -27.89
C VAL A 527 -6.46 1.65 -28.64
N LEU A 528 -6.98 2.67 -27.94
CA LEU A 528 -7.78 3.75 -28.53
C LEU A 528 -7.03 4.47 -29.67
N ARG A 529 -5.75 4.75 -29.50
CA ARG A 529 -4.93 5.45 -30.52
C ARG A 529 -4.78 4.67 -31.83
N VAL A 530 -4.76 3.35 -31.77
CA VAL A 530 -4.60 2.49 -32.96
C VAL A 530 -5.91 1.84 -33.39
N LEU A 531 -7.03 2.22 -32.78
CA LEU A 531 -8.33 1.55 -32.94
C LEU A 531 -8.79 1.53 -34.41
N SER A 532 -8.68 2.65 -35.11
CA SER A 532 -9.02 2.73 -36.54
C SER A 532 -8.15 1.83 -37.43
N GLN A 533 -6.87 1.68 -37.09
CA GLN A 533 -5.97 0.75 -37.78
C GLN A 533 -6.36 -0.71 -37.53
N LEU A 534 -6.74 -1.04 -36.28
CA LEU A 534 -7.16 -2.40 -35.91
C LEU A 534 -8.43 -2.83 -36.67
N VAL A 535 -9.42 -1.95 -36.80
CA VAL A 535 -10.67 -2.28 -37.48
C VAL A 535 -10.66 -1.99 -38.98
N GLY A 536 -9.74 -1.16 -39.49
CA GLY A 536 -9.65 -0.75 -40.87
C GLY A 536 -10.65 0.35 -41.25
N SER A 537 -11.28 1.02 -40.30
CA SER A 537 -12.25 2.10 -40.48
C SER A 537 -12.30 3.03 -39.28
N SER A 538 -12.86 4.24 -39.46
CA SER A 538 -13.19 5.14 -38.37
C SER A 538 -14.68 5.01 -38.01
N GLY A 539 -15.05 5.25 -36.74
CA GLY A 539 -16.43 5.19 -36.28
C GLY A 539 -16.59 5.76 -34.87
N ASN A 540 -17.85 5.89 -34.44
CA ASN A 540 -18.17 6.29 -33.07
C ASN A 540 -17.70 5.22 -32.08
N ILE A 541 -16.92 5.64 -31.08
CA ILE A 541 -16.32 4.76 -30.11
C ILE A 541 -17.25 4.57 -28.93
N ILE A 542 -17.51 3.31 -28.58
CA ILE A 542 -18.26 2.88 -27.42
C ILE A 542 -17.30 2.05 -26.55
N LEU A 543 -17.12 2.44 -25.32
CA LEU A 543 -16.35 1.63 -24.38
C LEU A 543 -17.26 0.71 -23.58
N TYR A 544 -16.81 -0.52 -23.36
CA TYR A 544 -17.47 -1.51 -22.52
C TYR A 544 -16.49 -2.06 -21.50
N GLY A 545 -16.82 -1.93 -20.21
CA GLY A 545 -16.06 -2.47 -19.09
C GLY A 545 -16.87 -3.47 -18.29
N GLN A 546 -16.31 -4.66 -18.04
CA GLN A 546 -16.95 -5.69 -17.24
C GLN A 546 -16.11 -6.08 -16.03
N GLY A 547 -16.76 -6.23 -14.87
CA GLY A 547 -16.08 -6.60 -13.63
C GLY A 547 -15.06 -5.54 -13.20
N GLU A 548 -13.88 -5.98 -12.87
CA GLU A 548 -12.81 -5.10 -12.44
C GLU A 548 -12.19 -4.26 -13.57
N ALA A 549 -12.41 -4.64 -14.82
CA ALA A 549 -12.00 -3.81 -15.95
C ALA A 549 -12.91 -2.57 -16.16
N ALA A 550 -14.03 -2.49 -15.46
CA ALA A 550 -14.96 -1.37 -15.60
C ALA A 550 -14.38 -0.03 -15.10
N LEU A 551 -13.61 -0.03 -14.00
CA LEU A 551 -13.00 1.20 -13.48
C LEU A 551 -11.98 1.82 -14.46
N PRO A 552 -10.98 1.10 -14.97
CA PRO A 552 -10.06 1.67 -15.97
C PRO A 552 -10.79 2.07 -17.28
N VAL A 553 -11.83 1.34 -17.69
CA VAL A 553 -12.67 1.71 -18.86
C VAL A 553 -13.41 3.02 -18.61
N LEU A 554 -14.02 3.19 -17.45
CA LEU A 554 -14.66 4.45 -17.07
C LEU A 554 -13.67 5.62 -17.16
N LEU A 555 -12.53 5.50 -16.48
CA LEU A 555 -11.53 6.57 -16.41
C LEU A 555 -10.93 6.91 -17.78
N ALA A 556 -10.62 5.91 -18.61
CA ALA A 556 -10.15 6.14 -19.97
C ALA A 556 -11.19 6.87 -20.83
N GLY A 557 -12.48 6.47 -20.71
CA GLY A 557 -13.58 7.13 -21.40
C GLY A 557 -13.83 8.57 -20.95
N LEU A 558 -13.57 8.88 -19.68
CA LEU A 558 -13.66 10.24 -19.16
C LEU A 558 -12.51 11.14 -19.62
N LEU A 559 -11.34 10.55 -19.85
CA LEU A 559 -10.14 11.26 -20.33
C LEU A 559 -10.13 11.48 -21.84
N ASP A 560 -10.71 10.56 -22.63
CA ASP A 560 -10.69 10.64 -24.09
C ASP A 560 -11.94 11.37 -24.63
N PRO A 561 -11.78 12.54 -25.30
CA PRO A 561 -12.91 13.30 -25.83
C PRO A 561 -13.61 12.59 -27.01
N THR A 562 -12.98 11.65 -27.69
CA THR A 562 -13.58 10.91 -28.82
C THR A 562 -14.55 9.84 -28.38
N VAL A 563 -14.46 9.40 -27.11
CA VAL A 563 -15.40 8.45 -26.50
C VAL A 563 -16.64 9.18 -26.05
N THR A 564 -17.79 8.84 -26.59
CA THR A 564 -19.08 9.46 -26.23
C THR A 564 -20.00 8.53 -25.45
N HIS A 565 -19.77 7.24 -25.50
CA HIS A 565 -20.63 6.21 -24.92
C HIS A 565 -19.80 5.26 -24.06
N ILE A 566 -20.26 5.04 -22.82
CA ILE A 566 -19.59 4.18 -21.83
C ILE A 566 -20.61 3.19 -21.27
N VAL A 567 -20.29 1.90 -21.35
CA VAL A 567 -21.08 0.80 -20.79
C VAL A 567 -20.27 0.17 -19.66
N LEU A 568 -20.84 0.10 -18.47
CA LEU A 568 -20.24 -0.57 -17.31
C LEU A 568 -21.12 -1.72 -16.89
N ASN A 569 -20.55 -2.91 -16.73
CA ASN A 569 -21.27 -4.10 -16.31
C ASN A 569 -20.60 -4.76 -15.11
N GLN A 570 -21.37 -5.11 -14.07
CA GLN A 570 -20.86 -5.74 -12.84
C GLN A 570 -19.69 -4.97 -12.22
N PHE A 571 -19.84 -3.69 -12.02
CA PHE A 571 -18.82 -2.77 -11.55
C PHE A 571 -19.10 -2.31 -10.11
N PRO A 572 -18.09 -1.83 -9.35
CA PRO A 572 -18.33 -1.24 -8.03
C PRO A 572 -19.18 0.03 -8.17
N ALA A 573 -20.35 0.05 -7.53
CA ALA A 573 -21.27 1.19 -7.64
C ALA A 573 -20.69 2.48 -7.02
N SER A 574 -19.77 2.33 -6.06
CA SER A 574 -19.06 3.42 -5.38
C SER A 574 -17.75 2.87 -4.80
N LEU A 575 -16.69 3.68 -4.83
CA LEU A 575 -15.42 3.37 -4.17
C LEU A 575 -15.52 3.53 -2.65
N GLU A 576 -16.43 4.39 -2.16
CA GLU A 576 -16.72 4.51 -0.73
C GLU A 576 -17.23 3.19 -0.15
N LEU A 577 -18.03 2.42 -0.89
CA LEU A 577 -18.48 1.08 -0.46
C LEU A 577 -17.29 0.13 -0.25
N LEU A 578 -16.22 0.25 -1.06
CA LEU A 578 -15.02 -0.56 -0.90
C LEU A 578 -14.20 -0.10 0.32
N ALA A 579 -14.07 1.20 0.50
CA ALA A 579 -13.32 1.79 1.61
C ALA A 579 -13.97 1.51 2.97
N THR A 580 -15.30 1.43 3.02
CA THR A 580 -16.06 1.25 4.28
C THR A 580 -16.38 -0.21 4.61
N HIS A 581 -16.23 -1.14 3.69
CA HIS A 581 -16.48 -2.56 3.96
C HIS A 581 -15.29 -3.25 4.62
N SER A 582 -15.50 -4.04 5.67
CA SER A 582 -14.41 -4.71 6.41
C SER A 582 -13.60 -5.70 5.57
N ARG A 583 -14.22 -6.37 4.59
CA ARG A 583 -13.59 -7.36 3.69
C ARG A 583 -14.18 -7.25 2.28
N PRO A 584 -13.78 -6.28 1.46
CA PRO A 584 -14.23 -6.20 0.08
C PRO A 584 -13.78 -7.42 -0.72
N ALA A 585 -14.58 -7.83 -1.71
CA ALA A 585 -14.26 -8.95 -2.60
C ALA A 585 -13.52 -8.51 -3.88
N TRP A 586 -13.34 -7.21 -4.05
CA TRP A 586 -12.61 -6.60 -5.16
C TRP A 586 -11.11 -6.68 -4.94
N THR A 587 -10.33 -6.71 -6.00
CA THR A 587 -8.87 -6.65 -5.90
C THR A 587 -8.40 -5.26 -5.46
N HIS A 588 -7.17 -5.19 -4.99
CA HIS A 588 -6.55 -3.91 -4.60
C HIS A 588 -6.39 -2.93 -5.80
N TYR A 589 -6.45 -3.41 -7.06
CA TYR A 589 -6.50 -2.54 -8.25
C TYR A 589 -7.71 -1.60 -8.26
N GLN A 590 -8.82 -2.00 -7.60
CA GLN A 590 -10.05 -1.22 -7.50
C GLN A 590 -10.04 -0.21 -6.33
N MET A 591 -8.96 -0.14 -5.58
CA MET A 591 -8.83 0.71 -4.39
C MET A 591 -7.67 1.71 -4.55
N PRO A 592 -7.75 2.65 -5.53
CA PRO A 592 -6.65 3.55 -5.81
C PRO A 592 -6.43 4.59 -4.71
N ALA A 593 -5.16 4.82 -4.36
CA ALA A 593 -4.78 5.77 -3.32
C ALA A 593 -5.21 7.21 -3.67
N GLY A 594 -5.67 7.94 -2.65
CA GLY A 594 -6.04 9.35 -2.76
C GLY A 594 -7.24 9.66 -3.64
N VAL A 595 -8.11 8.68 -3.93
CA VAL A 595 -9.27 8.90 -4.80
C VAL A 595 -10.41 9.64 -4.10
N LEU A 596 -10.78 9.21 -2.89
CA LEU A 596 -11.98 9.70 -2.20
C LEU A 596 -11.92 11.16 -1.72
N PRO A 597 -10.76 11.78 -1.48
CA PRO A 597 -10.69 13.23 -1.30
C PRO A 597 -11.15 14.04 -2.51
N HIS A 598 -11.13 13.46 -3.70
CA HIS A 598 -11.40 14.16 -4.96
C HIS A 598 -12.68 13.66 -5.64
N PHE A 599 -12.91 12.32 -5.67
CA PHE A 599 -13.92 11.68 -6.51
C PHE A 599 -14.51 10.42 -5.88
N ASP A 600 -15.72 10.07 -6.35
CA ASP A 600 -16.25 8.72 -6.32
C ASP A 600 -16.91 8.42 -7.68
N ILE A 601 -17.21 7.15 -7.97
CA ILE A 601 -17.84 6.72 -9.24
C ILE A 601 -19.15 7.49 -9.50
N PRO A 602 -20.06 7.68 -8.53
CA PRO A 602 -21.27 8.47 -8.73
C PRO A 602 -20.99 9.93 -9.14
N ASP A 603 -19.90 10.53 -8.66
CA ASP A 603 -19.54 11.91 -9.01
C ASP A 603 -19.18 12.03 -10.49
N TRP A 604 -18.35 11.11 -10.99
CA TRP A 604 -17.98 11.05 -12.40
C TRP A 604 -19.21 10.87 -13.29
N ILE A 605 -20.09 9.93 -12.97
CA ILE A 605 -21.28 9.64 -13.76
C ILE A 605 -22.24 10.83 -13.80
N ARG A 606 -22.46 11.49 -12.65
CA ARG A 606 -23.41 12.61 -12.55
C ARG A 606 -22.94 13.87 -13.26
N GLN A 607 -21.65 14.17 -13.23
CA GLN A 607 -21.11 15.42 -13.75
C GLN A 607 -20.76 15.39 -15.24
N ARG A 608 -20.48 14.21 -15.80
CA ARG A 608 -20.07 14.08 -17.19
C ARG A 608 -21.24 13.93 -18.15
N THR A 609 -22.00 15.03 -18.26
CA THR A 609 -23.17 15.13 -19.16
C THR A 609 -22.82 15.13 -20.65
N ASP A 610 -21.54 15.27 -20.99
CA ASP A 610 -20.97 15.11 -22.32
C ASP A 610 -20.84 13.63 -22.75
N LYS A 611 -21.03 12.70 -21.84
CA LYS A 611 -20.97 11.25 -22.04
C LYS A 611 -22.35 10.62 -21.83
N ARG A 612 -22.63 9.51 -22.53
CA ARG A 612 -23.80 8.67 -22.29
C ARG A 612 -23.39 7.40 -21.57
N PHE A 613 -24.10 7.06 -20.52
CA PHE A 613 -23.80 5.89 -19.69
C PHE A 613 -24.91 4.84 -19.78
N LEU A 614 -24.52 3.58 -19.98
CA LEU A 614 -25.34 2.41 -19.72
C LEU A 614 -24.72 1.63 -18.56
N LEU A 615 -25.40 1.59 -17.44
CA LEU A 615 -24.95 0.98 -16.19
C LEU A 615 -25.71 -0.34 -15.99
N ILE A 616 -24.99 -1.46 -16.04
CA ILE A 616 -25.58 -2.79 -15.95
C ILE A 616 -25.06 -3.43 -14.65
N ASN A 617 -25.96 -3.93 -13.82
CA ASN A 617 -25.63 -4.70 -12.61
C ASN A 617 -24.57 -4.02 -11.71
N PRO A 618 -24.79 -2.78 -11.24
CA PRO A 618 -23.88 -2.17 -10.24
C PRO A 618 -23.79 -3.07 -9.00
N CYS A 619 -22.59 -3.20 -8.45
CA CYS A 619 -22.30 -4.13 -7.35
C CYS A 619 -21.88 -3.41 -6.07
N ASP A 620 -22.15 -4.07 -4.95
CA ASP A 620 -21.63 -3.70 -3.63
C ASP A 620 -20.14 -4.11 -3.45
N ALA A 621 -19.61 -3.89 -2.24
CA ALA A 621 -18.24 -4.27 -1.89
C ALA A 621 -17.98 -5.80 -1.94
N ARG A 622 -19.02 -6.64 -1.95
CA ARG A 622 -18.95 -8.10 -2.02
C ARG A 622 -19.21 -8.66 -3.41
N LYS A 623 -19.22 -7.79 -4.44
CA LYS A 623 -19.58 -8.13 -5.83
C LYS A 623 -21.01 -8.62 -6.00
N LYS A 624 -21.89 -8.32 -5.02
CA LYS A 624 -23.33 -8.63 -5.13
C LYS A 624 -24.00 -7.47 -5.87
N VAL A 625 -24.85 -7.82 -6.85
CA VAL A 625 -25.64 -6.83 -7.59
C VAL A 625 -26.58 -6.10 -6.63
N LEU A 626 -26.54 -4.78 -6.66
CA LEU A 626 -27.41 -3.92 -5.87
C LEU A 626 -28.82 -3.90 -6.45
N PRO A 627 -29.88 -3.78 -5.61
CA PRO A 627 -31.24 -3.54 -6.07
C PRO A 627 -31.34 -2.29 -6.95
N GLU A 628 -32.27 -2.29 -7.91
CA GLU A 628 -32.41 -1.16 -8.85
C GLU A 628 -32.69 0.17 -8.14
N SER A 629 -33.51 0.15 -7.07
CA SER A 629 -33.81 1.33 -6.28
C SER A 629 -32.57 1.94 -5.59
N GLU A 630 -31.72 1.08 -5.02
CA GLU A 630 -30.48 1.50 -4.35
C GLU A 630 -29.46 2.00 -5.37
N SER A 631 -29.28 1.27 -6.47
CA SER A 631 -28.43 1.66 -7.59
C SER A 631 -28.86 3.01 -8.18
N GLY A 632 -30.19 3.19 -8.36
CA GLY A 632 -30.77 4.42 -8.89
C GLY A 632 -30.52 5.65 -8.01
N GLN A 633 -30.67 5.48 -6.71
CA GLN A 633 -30.39 6.54 -5.73
C GLN A 633 -28.90 6.90 -5.73
N LEU A 634 -28.02 5.91 -5.73
CA LEU A 634 -26.59 6.09 -5.65
C LEU A 634 -26.02 6.70 -6.94
N LEU A 635 -26.42 6.22 -8.11
CA LEU A 635 -25.82 6.58 -9.41
C LEU A 635 -26.58 7.68 -10.16
N GLY A 636 -27.73 8.10 -9.68
CA GLY A 636 -28.48 9.23 -10.26
C GLY A 636 -29.20 8.89 -11.56
N THR A 637 -29.97 7.80 -11.61
CA THR A 637 -30.66 7.33 -12.82
C THR A 637 -31.76 8.26 -13.35
N ALA A 638 -32.13 9.30 -12.63
CA ALA A 638 -33.02 10.36 -13.13
C ALA A 638 -32.35 11.29 -14.17
N LEU A 639 -31.03 11.14 -14.41
CA LEU A 639 -30.29 11.98 -15.33
C LEU A 639 -30.48 11.48 -16.78
N PRO A 640 -30.70 12.39 -17.76
CA PRO A 640 -31.02 12.04 -19.14
C PRO A 640 -29.90 11.32 -19.88
N HIS A 641 -28.67 11.43 -19.43
CA HIS A 641 -27.49 10.78 -20.01
C HIS A 641 -27.14 9.43 -19.36
N VAL A 642 -27.91 8.98 -18.35
CA VAL A 642 -27.68 7.74 -17.60
C VAL A 642 -28.85 6.78 -17.80
N GLN A 643 -28.57 5.56 -18.22
CA GLN A 643 -29.53 4.44 -18.22
C GLN A 643 -29.01 3.35 -17.30
N LEU A 644 -29.85 2.90 -16.35
CA LEU A 644 -29.59 1.74 -15.48
C LEU A 644 -30.36 0.53 -16.00
N ALA A 645 -29.76 -0.65 -15.85
CA ALA A 645 -30.41 -1.93 -16.11
C ALA A 645 -29.93 -2.99 -15.11
N ILE A 646 -30.87 -3.78 -14.58
CA ILE A 646 -30.57 -5.03 -13.90
C ILE A 646 -30.83 -6.16 -14.88
N HIS A 647 -29.82 -6.97 -15.17
CA HIS A 647 -29.83 -7.99 -16.23
C HIS A 647 -29.41 -9.34 -15.65
N PRO A 648 -29.98 -10.48 -16.10
CA PRO A 648 -29.56 -11.80 -15.66
C PRO A 648 -28.04 -12.00 -15.88
N LEU A 649 -27.37 -12.57 -14.89
CA LEU A 649 -25.89 -12.70 -14.90
C LEU A 649 -25.41 -13.80 -15.88
N ASP A 650 -26.26 -14.75 -16.20
CA ASP A 650 -26.02 -15.88 -17.11
C ASP A 650 -26.40 -15.58 -18.55
N GLU A 651 -26.96 -14.40 -18.83
CA GLU A 651 -27.36 -13.97 -20.17
C GLU A 651 -26.41 -12.90 -20.72
N SER A 652 -26.24 -12.87 -22.05
CA SER A 652 -25.45 -11.83 -22.72
C SER A 652 -26.16 -10.48 -22.70
N PRO A 653 -25.51 -9.39 -22.28
CA PRO A 653 -26.08 -8.05 -22.36
C PRO A 653 -26.11 -7.49 -23.80
N GLU A 654 -25.76 -8.28 -24.82
CA GLU A 654 -25.66 -7.86 -26.23
C GLU A 654 -26.92 -7.18 -26.74
N GLY A 655 -28.07 -7.77 -26.48
CA GLY A 655 -29.39 -7.25 -26.90
C GLY A 655 -29.67 -5.89 -26.25
N LEU A 656 -29.37 -5.75 -24.98
CA LEU A 656 -29.52 -4.51 -24.22
C LEU A 656 -28.59 -3.39 -24.75
N VAL A 657 -27.31 -3.71 -24.94
CA VAL A 657 -26.31 -2.76 -25.49
C VAL A 657 -26.66 -2.36 -26.92
N SER A 658 -27.11 -3.34 -27.77
CA SER A 658 -27.54 -3.06 -29.14
C SER A 658 -28.76 -2.13 -29.19
N ALA A 659 -29.74 -2.35 -28.32
CA ALA A 659 -30.93 -1.48 -28.25
C ALA A 659 -30.58 -0.07 -27.75
N TRP A 660 -29.70 0.05 -26.76
CA TRP A 660 -29.22 1.33 -26.23
C TRP A 660 -28.43 2.14 -27.24
N MET A 661 -27.58 1.49 -28.03
CA MET A 661 -26.81 2.13 -29.09
C MET A 661 -27.66 2.73 -30.23
N LYS A 662 -28.91 2.28 -30.40
CA LYS A 662 -29.84 2.81 -31.41
C LYS A 662 -30.53 4.10 -31.01
N LYS A 663 -30.57 4.39 -29.71
CA LYS A 663 -31.13 5.62 -29.14
C LYS A 663 -30.10 6.75 -29.17
#